data_1e96c50ea4d2d3f742c82f59459ba14f
#
_entry.id   1e96c50ea4d2d3f742c82f59459ba14f
#
_cell.length_a   1.000
_cell.length_b   1.000
_cell.length_c   1.000
_cell.angle_alpha   90.00
_cell.angle_beta   90.00
_cell.angle_gamma   90.00
#
_symmetry.space_group_name_H-M   'P 1'
#
loop_
_entity.id
_entity.type
_entity.pdbx_description
1 polymer ?
#
loop_
_entity_poly.entity_id
_entity_poly.type
_entity_poly.pdbx_seq_one_letter_code
_entity_poly.pdbx_strand_id
1 'polypeptide(L)'
;MAQMLNQAVNAVAGDAKYRQMAENTIDQTNKTPLTTYFGVKVPETDVSLRAGARGPTLLEDFHNREKIQHFDHERIPERVVHARGSAAHGEFKLHTPLTGITTAKVLTDTSKVVPAYVRFSTVAGSRGSADTVRDVRGFATRFYTDEGNWDLVGNNIPVFFIQDAIKFPDVIHAVKPAPHNEIPQAQTAHDNAWDFISLHQQAAHMQQWLTSDRAVPRSYRMMQGFGVHTFRLINEEGKSTFVKYHWIPHLGTHSLVWDEALKIAGQDPDFHRRDLWDAIEVKAFPKWELGVQLIKEEDEHKFDFDILDSTKIIPEELVPVQKIGTLTLNRNPVDFFAEVEQVAFCTQHIVPGMDFTDDPLLAGRNFSYPDTQISRLGVNWTDLPINRPICPFMTNFRDGQMSIFSKNNRTPYHPNRNDTLSLTSSKDGGFTSYPEKISGAKERLNSPKFKEYYSQGTLFWNSMSETEKEHMISAYHFELSHCAENVVIQNVINRLNELHHDLAAAVHASFPHLNLPEAKPTHNMKSEYLSQITGKNQVFTASGRRIGIYLVPGYTYSQVVPLFAAFEAAGCMVKFIGPTLGPIKAANGESFTAEFTFEGCRSTFFDAIVIAGGPDDSFIPKLKIGRLIHAVREAYMHLKAIGVLGNATQWVVDTCLPGDFSSNAKTESSVVMENGVVFAPGDPTLHSVQFAKQFLEGVANHRVWDRQVAHIAA
;
A
#
# COMPACT_ATOMS: atom_id res chain seq x y z
N MET A 1 -23.71 9.06 -11.12
CA MET A 1 -24.76 8.03 -11.31
C MET A 1 -24.29 6.65 -10.90
N ALA A 2 -23.12 6.15 -11.33
CA ALA A 2 -22.57 4.85 -10.87
C ALA A 2 -22.33 4.81 -9.35
N GLN A 3 -21.82 5.88 -8.77
CA GLN A 3 -21.59 5.99 -7.32
C GLN A 3 -22.91 5.98 -6.53
N MET A 4 -23.95 6.66 -7.01
CA MET A 4 -25.30 6.62 -6.43
C MET A 4 -25.96 5.23 -6.56
N LEU A 5 -25.74 4.54 -7.69
CA LEU A 5 -26.24 3.17 -7.87
C LEU A 5 -25.52 2.18 -6.95
N ASN A 6 -24.19 2.30 -6.79
CA ASN A 6 -23.42 1.51 -5.83
C ASN A 6 -23.84 1.81 -4.39
N GLN A 7 -24.12 3.07 -4.06
CA GLN A 7 -24.65 3.47 -2.76
C GLN A 7 -26.04 2.84 -2.50
N ALA A 8 -26.92 2.86 -3.48
CA ALA A 8 -28.26 2.25 -3.35
C ALA A 8 -28.19 0.71 -3.23
N VAL A 9 -27.32 0.05 -3.98
CA VAL A 9 -27.12 -1.41 -3.91
C VAL A 9 -26.54 -1.83 -2.55
N ASN A 10 -25.56 -1.09 -2.03
CA ASN A 10 -24.96 -1.39 -0.73
C ASN A 10 -25.88 -1.04 0.45
N ALA A 11 -26.75 -0.03 0.33
CA ALA A 11 -27.76 0.30 1.32
C ALA A 11 -28.81 -0.81 1.48
N VAL A 12 -29.09 -1.52 0.40
CA VAL A 12 -30.00 -2.70 0.40
C VAL A 12 -29.30 -3.94 0.97
N ALA A 13 -27.95 -4.03 0.87
CA ALA A 13 -27.17 -5.20 1.29
C ALA A 13 -26.84 -5.28 2.80
N GLY A 14 -27.27 -4.31 3.62
CA GLY A 14 -27.23 -4.44 5.08
C GLY A 14 -25.94 -4.01 5.79
N ASP A 15 -25.00 -3.33 5.11
CA ASP A 15 -23.81 -2.77 5.74
C ASP A 15 -24.16 -1.69 6.77
N ALA A 16 -24.05 -2.05 8.08
CA ALA A 16 -24.39 -1.15 9.18
C ALA A 16 -23.47 0.08 9.23
N LYS A 17 -22.20 -0.07 8.84
CA LYS A 17 -21.27 1.07 8.79
C LYS A 17 -21.61 2.03 7.66
N TYR A 18 -22.01 1.51 6.51
CA TYR A 18 -22.48 2.36 5.40
C TYR A 18 -23.67 3.24 5.82
N ARG A 19 -24.68 2.64 6.50
CA ARG A 19 -25.83 3.40 6.99
C ARG A 19 -25.43 4.49 7.98
N GLN A 20 -24.54 4.16 8.93
CA GLN A 20 -24.03 5.13 9.91
C GLN A 20 -23.27 6.30 9.22
N MET A 21 -22.49 6.01 8.19
CA MET A 21 -21.81 7.06 7.41
C MET A 21 -22.80 7.89 6.61
N ALA A 22 -23.79 7.28 5.96
CA ALA A 22 -24.79 7.97 5.16
C ALA A 22 -25.65 8.96 5.99
N GLU A 23 -25.99 8.60 7.24
CA GLU A 23 -26.72 9.47 8.18
C GLU A 23 -25.93 10.75 8.53
N ASN A 24 -24.60 10.73 8.37
CA ASN A 24 -23.70 11.85 8.63
C ASN A 24 -23.14 12.50 7.36
N THR A 25 -23.69 12.17 6.18
CA THR A 25 -23.27 12.72 4.89
C THR A 25 -24.26 13.78 4.42
N ILE A 26 -23.77 14.99 4.13
CA ILE A 26 -24.57 16.06 3.54
C ILE A 26 -24.45 15.96 2.03
N ASP A 27 -25.58 15.72 1.34
CA ASP A 27 -25.60 15.67 -0.12
C ASP A 27 -25.59 17.08 -0.72
N GLN A 28 -24.46 17.44 -1.32
CA GLN A 28 -24.27 18.71 -2.04
C GLN A 28 -24.26 18.56 -3.56
N THR A 29 -24.63 17.38 -4.07
CA THR A 29 -24.66 17.13 -5.54
C THR A 29 -25.90 17.69 -6.23
N ASN A 30 -26.93 18.01 -5.46
CA ASN A 30 -28.17 18.60 -5.97
C ASN A 30 -28.09 20.14 -6.00
N LYS A 31 -28.87 20.75 -6.88
CA LYS A 31 -28.96 22.21 -6.97
C LYS A 31 -29.70 22.78 -5.75
N THR A 32 -28.96 23.07 -4.69
CA THR A 32 -29.43 23.71 -3.46
C THR A 32 -28.87 25.12 -3.33
N PRO A 33 -29.57 26.06 -2.67
CA PRO A 33 -29.03 27.40 -2.42
C PRO A 33 -27.78 27.35 -1.55
N LEU A 34 -26.74 28.12 -1.90
CA LEU A 34 -25.61 28.39 -1.01
C LEU A 34 -26.10 29.18 0.22
N THR A 35 -25.60 28.83 1.40
CA THR A 35 -25.93 29.48 2.65
C THR A 35 -24.67 29.81 3.46
N THR A 36 -24.86 30.71 4.44
CA THR A 36 -23.89 30.94 5.53
C THR A 36 -23.91 29.77 6.53
N TYR A 37 -23.06 29.82 7.55
CA TYR A 37 -23.05 28.83 8.66
C TYR A 37 -24.39 28.71 9.38
N PHE A 38 -25.14 29.81 9.48
CA PHE A 38 -26.42 29.84 10.17
C PHE A 38 -27.63 29.82 9.23
N GLY A 39 -27.43 29.37 7.99
CA GLY A 39 -28.50 29.00 7.06
C GLY A 39 -29.11 30.19 6.27
N VAL A 40 -28.53 31.37 6.29
CA VAL A 40 -28.99 32.51 5.47
C VAL A 40 -28.53 32.30 4.03
N LYS A 41 -29.46 32.35 3.06
CA LYS A 41 -29.17 32.22 1.63
C LYS A 41 -28.28 33.37 1.15
N VAL A 42 -27.22 33.02 0.40
CA VAL A 42 -26.24 33.97 -0.13
C VAL A 42 -26.61 34.34 -1.56
N PRO A 43 -26.82 35.62 -1.86
CA PRO A 43 -27.17 36.10 -3.20
C PRO A 43 -25.95 36.35 -4.08
N GLU A 44 -24.79 36.61 -3.48
CA GLU A 44 -23.57 37.02 -4.17
C GLU A 44 -22.33 36.49 -3.41
N THR A 45 -21.34 35.99 -4.13
CA THR A 45 -20.09 35.44 -3.56
C THR A 45 -18.83 35.78 -4.38
N ASP A 46 -18.95 36.61 -5.43
CA ASP A 46 -17.82 37.03 -6.27
C ASP A 46 -17.17 38.32 -5.75
N VAL A 47 -17.94 39.17 -5.07
CA VAL A 47 -17.46 40.45 -4.55
C VAL A 47 -17.87 40.62 -3.09
N SER A 48 -16.96 41.20 -2.28
CA SER A 48 -17.24 41.57 -0.89
C SER A 48 -18.09 42.87 -0.81
N LEU A 49 -18.80 43.04 0.28
CA LEU A 49 -19.55 44.30 0.58
C LEU A 49 -18.57 45.46 0.71
N ARG A 50 -18.78 46.54 -0.03
CA ARG A 50 -17.89 47.72 -0.11
C ARG A 50 -18.62 49.01 0.06
N ALA A 51 -17.91 50.03 0.55
CA ALA A 51 -18.36 51.41 0.55
C ALA A 51 -18.09 52.08 -0.83
N GLY A 52 -18.94 51.78 -1.83
CA GLY A 52 -18.76 52.19 -3.24
C GLY A 52 -17.85 51.23 -4.03
N ALA A 53 -17.88 51.31 -5.37
CA ALA A 53 -17.22 50.36 -6.28
C ALA A 53 -15.70 50.24 -6.08
N ARG A 54 -15.03 51.23 -5.59
CA ARG A 54 -13.58 51.25 -5.27
C ARG A 54 -13.28 51.48 -3.81
N GLY A 55 -14.32 51.51 -2.96
CA GLY A 55 -14.19 51.74 -1.53
C GLY A 55 -13.70 50.50 -0.76
N PRO A 56 -13.43 50.67 0.56
CA PRO A 56 -12.97 49.56 1.39
C PRO A 56 -14.06 48.51 1.60
N THR A 57 -13.63 47.27 1.80
CA THR A 57 -14.48 46.15 2.26
C THR A 57 -14.94 46.43 3.69
N LEU A 58 -16.22 46.18 3.95
CA LEU A 58 -16.83 46.47 5.25
C LEU A 58 -16.80 45.26 6.17
N LEU A 59 -16.50 45.47 7.45
CA LEU A 59 -16.45 44.40 8.46
C LEU A 59 -17.82 43.75 8.74
N GLU A 60 -18.91 44.39 8.41
CA GLU A 60 -20.27 43.85 8.54
C GLU A 60 -20.60 42.78 7.50
N ASP A 61 -19.72 42.55 6.49
CA ASP A 61 -19.83 41.45 5.53
C ASP A 61 -19.52 40.13 6.23
N PHE A 62 -20.52 39.54 6.89
CA PHE A 62 -20.38 38.28 7.61
C PHE A 62 -20.09 37.11 6.66
N HIS A 63 -20.60 37.09 5.44
CA HIS A 63 -20.33 36.04 4.47
C HIS A 63 -18.85 36.00 4.05
N ASN A 64 -18.28 37.15 3.73
CA ASN A 64 -16.86 37.26 3.40
C ASN A 64 -15.98 36.81 4.58
N ARG A 65 -16.31 37.23 5.80
CA ARG A 65 -15.55 36.84 7.00
C ARG A 65 -15.65 35.35 7.29
N GLU A 66 -16.83 34.73 7.25
CA GLU A 66 -17.02 33.31 7.45
C GLU A 66 -16.19 32.49 6.44
N LYS A 67 -16.23 32.90 5.16
CA LYS A 67 -15.54 32.21 4.08
C LYS A 67 -14.03 32.23 4.29
N ILE A 68 -13.44 33.36 4.66
CA ILE A 68 -12.00 33.50 4.94
C ILE A 68 -11.62 32.76 6.23
N GLN A 69 -12.36 32.99 7.32
CA GLN A 69 -12.06 32.38 8.61
C GLN A 69 -12.10 30.86 8.56
N HIS A 70 -13.07 30.28 7.86
CA HIS A 70 -13.13 28.82 7.72
C HIS A 70 -11.93 28.29 6.93
N PHE A 71 -11.64 28.92 5.78
CA PHE A 71 -10.51 28.54 4.92
C PHE A 71 -9.18 28.56 5.68
N ASP A 72 -8.93 29.55 6.51
CA ASP A 72 -7.71 29.67 7.30
C ASP A 72 -7.52 28.51 8.30
N HIS A 73 -8.59 27.77 8.63
CA HIS A 73 -8.59 26.68 9.62
C HIS A 73 -8.97 25.31 9.05
N GLU A 74 -8.93 25.12 7.72
CA GLU A 74 -9.25 23.84 7.07
C GLU A 74 -8.15 22.79 7.22
N ARG A 75 -7.02 23.10 7.83
CA ARG A 75 -5.91 22.18 8.03
C ARG A 75 -5.89 21.66 9.46
N ILE A 76 -5.57 20.35 9.58
CA ILE A 76 -5.22 19.71 10.85
C ILE A 76 -3.76 19.26 10.78
N PRO A 77 -3.09 19.02 11.91
CA PRO A 77 -1.75 18.45 11.90
C PRO A 77 -1.69 17.15 11.10
N GLU A 78 -0.62 16.97 10.33
CA GLU A 78 -0.34 15.68 9.70
C GLU A 78 -0.15 14.58 10.75
N ARG A 79 -0.37 13.32 10.38
CA ARG A 79 0.09 12.21 11.22
C ARG A 79 1.61 12.28 11.37
N VAL A 80 2.12 12.00 12.56
CA VAL A 80 3.56 12.02 12.87
C VAL A 80 4.35 11.14 11.91
N VAL A 81 3.79 9.98 11.58
CA VAL A 81 4.19 9.08 10.50
C VAL A 81 2.96 8.64 9.72
N HIS A 82 3.11 8.11 8.52
CA HIS A 82 2.01 7.71 7.64
C HIS A 82 1.12 8.89 7.17
N ALA A 83 1.68 10.10 7.05
CA ALA A 83 0.93 11.28 6.63
C ALA A 83 0.33 11.12 5.23
N ARG A 84 1.13 10.64 4.29
CA ARG A 84 0.70 10.31 2.91
C ARG A 84 -0.01 8.96 2.90
N GLY A 85 -1.26 8.92 2.42
CA GLY A 85 -2.00 7.67 2.32
C GLY A 85 -3.34 7.80 1.63
N SER A 86 -4.00 6.66 1.45
CA SER A 86 -5.31 6.54 0.83
C SER A 86 -6.05 5.36 1.47
N ALA A 87 -7.39 5.34 1.35
CA ALA A 87 -8.18 4.33 2.04
C ALA A 87 -9.38 3.88 1.22
N ALA A 88 -9.97 2.76 1.61
CA ALA A 88 -11.19 2.25 1.04
C ALA A 88 -12.03 1.49 2.08
N HIS A 89 -13.34 1.51 1.90
CA HIS A 89 -14.26 0.64 2.61
C HIS A 89 -14.29 -0.74 1.96
N GLY A 90 -14.64 -1.72 2.77
CA GLY A 90 -14.78 -3.10 2.32
C GLY A 90 -15.52 -3.96 3.33
N GLU A 91 -15.36 -5.23 3.13
CA GLU A 91 -15.97 -6.27 3.94
C GLU A 91 -14.99 -7.41 4.23
N PHE A 92 -15.11 -7.99 5.40
CA PHE A 92 -14.39 -9.19 5.79
C PHE A 92 -15.36 -10.35 5.96
N LYS A 93 -15.03 -11.49 5.36
CA LYS A 93 -15.77 -12.74 5.48
C LYS A 93 -14.87 -13.84 6.00
N LEU A 94 -15.14 -14.31 7.21
CA LEU A 94 -14.50 -15.48 7.78
C LEU A 94 -14.98 -16.73 7.05
N HIS A 95 -14.08 -17.65 6.69
CA HIS A 95 -14.42 -18.96 6.11
C HIS A 95 -13.90 -20.15 6.91
N THR A 96 -12.86 -19.94 7.75
CA THR A 96 -12.30 -20.98 8.63
C THR A 96 -12.32 -20.46 10.06
N PRO A 97 -13.25 -20.91 10.91
CA PRO A 97 -13.39 -20.39 12.25
C PRO A 97 -12.29 -20.89 13.19
N LEU A 98 -11.83 -20.02 14.09
CA LEU A 98 -10.86 -20.33 15.13
C LEU A 98 -11.57 -20.76 16.45
N THR A 99 -12.65 -21.54 16.34
CA THR A 99 -13.38 -22.07 17.49
C THR A 99 -12.46 -22.91 18.39
N GLY A 100 -12.50 -22.68 19.70
CA GLY A 100 -11.61 -23.32 20.68
C GLY A 100 -10.24 -22.63 20.85
N ILE A 101 -9.90 -21.68 19.97
CA ILE A 101 -8.67 -20.85 20.07
C ILE A 101 -9.02 -19.48 20.66
N THR A 102 -10.17 -18.89 20.27
CA THR A 102 -10.60 -17.58 20.75
C THR A 102 -12.11 -17.53 20.90
N THR A 103 -12.59 -16.61 21.75
CA THR A 103 -14.01 -16.27 21.87
C THR A 103 -14.42 -15.12 20.94
N ALA A 104 -13.48 -14.42 20.30
CA ALA A 104 -13.76 -13.27 19.43
C ALA A 104 -14.65 -13.65 18.25
N LYS A 105 -15.87 -13.11 18.18
CA LYS A 105 -16.87 -13.48 17.16
C LYS A 105 -16.42 -13.20 15.74
N VAL A 106 -15.64 -12.15 15.52
CA VAL A 106 -15.06 -11.83 14.20
C VAL A 106 -14.17 -12.96 13.67
N LEU A 107 -13.60 -13.81 14.54
CA LEU A 107 -12.75 -14.96 14.21
C LEU A 107 -13.42 -16.33 14.41
N THR A 108 -14.67 -16.37 14.87
CA THR A 108 -15.38 -17.63 15.12
C THR A 108 -16.72 -17.75 14.41
N ASP A 109 -17.36 -16.64 14.04
CA ASP A 109 -18.68 -16.63 13.38
C ASP A 109 -18.54 -16.48 11.86
N THR A 110 -18.70 -17.59 11.13
CA THR A 110 -18.65 -17.61 9.66
C THR A 110 -19.95 -17.15 9.00
N SER A 111 -21.02 -16.93 9.75
CA SER A 111 -22.31 -16.51 9.19
C SER A 111 -22.32 -15.04 8.77
N LYS A 112 -21.54 -14.20 9.46
CA LYS A 112 -21.53 -12.75 9.28
C LYS A 112 -20.55 -12.26 8.22
N VAL A 113 -20.90 -11.13 7.62
CA VAL A 113 -19.99 -10.27 6.86
C VAL A 113 -19.72 -9.04 7.73
N VAL A 114 -18.47 -8.79 8.04
CA VAL A 114 -18.04 -7.69 8.92
C VAL A 114 -17.59 -6.50 8.07
N PRO A 115 -18.21 -5.32 8.23
CA PRO A 115 -17.72 -4.11 7.55
C PRO A 115 -16.27 -3.81 7.94
N ALA A 116 -15.46 -3.44 6.97
CA ALA A 116 -14.06 -3.13 7.16
C ALA A 116 -13.68 -1.80 6.52
N TYR A 117 -12.61 -1.20 7.03
CA TYR A 117 -12.00 -0.01 6.45
C TYR A 117 -10.48 -0.15 6.47
N VAL A 118 -9.84 0.06 5.33
CA VAL A 118 -8.39 -0.10 5.21
C VAL A 118 -7.77 1.21 4.76
N ARG A 119 -6.69 1.62 5.45
CA ARG A 119 -5.84 2.72 5.01
C ARG A 119 -4.44 2.23 4.70
N PHE A 120 -3.99 2.50 3.49
CA PHE A 120 -2.62 2.33 3.04
C PHE A 120 -1.87 3.66 3.09
N SER A 121 -0.55 3.61 3.32
CA SER A 121 0.26 4.83 3.43
C SER A 121 1.73 4.55 3.21
N THR A 122 2.53 5.57 2.91
CA THR A 122 3.97 5.57 3.18
C THR A 122 4.22 5.81 4.67
N VAL A 123 5.47 5.89 5.12
CA VAL A 123 5.82 6.14 6.54
C VAL A 123 6.51 7.49 6.72
N ALA A 124 7.61 7.73 6.00
CA ALA A 124 8.52 8.84 6.29
C ALA A 124 8.04 10.19 5.73
N GLY A 125 7.40 10.19 4.56
CA GLY A 125 7.07 11.40 3.82
C GLY A 125 5.91 12.22 4.39
N SER A 126 5.90 13.51 4.07
CA SER A 126 4.77 14.41 4.34
C SER A 126 3.53 14.02 3.55
N ARG A 127 2.37 14.61 3.87
CA ARG A 127 1.11 14.38 3.16
C ARG A 127 1.21 14.63 1.65
N GLY A 128 2.02 15.59 1.22
CA GLY A 128 2.23 15.98 -0.18
C GLY A 128 3.32 15.19 -0.92
N SER A 129 4.00 14.25 -0.26
CA SER A 129 5.05 13.43 -0.91
C SER A 129 4.47 12.44 -1.91
N ALA A 130 5.33 11.80 -2.75
CA ALA A 130 4.90 10.84 -3.74
C ALA A 130 4.62 9.45 -3.13
N ASP A 131 3.72 8.69 -3.78
CA ASP A 131 3.36 7.32 -3.35
C ASP A 131 4.47 6.29 -3.59
N THR A 132 5.28 6.46 -4.64
CA THR A 132 6.21 5.43 -5.12
C THR A 132 7.63 5.53 -4.55
N VAL A 133 7.84 6.32 -3.52
CA VAL A 133 9.12 6.39 -2.80
C VAL A 133 9.49 5.04 -2.19
N ARG A 134 10.81 4.79 -2.02
CA ARG A 134 11.31 3.66 -1.24
C ARG A 134 11.01 3.91 0.23
N ASP A 135 10.05 3.15 0.76
CA ASP A 135 9.59 3.29 2.14
C ASP A 135 8.78 2.05 2.54
N VAL A 136 8.58 1.82 3.82
CA VAL A 136 7.56 0.92 4.34
C VAL A 136 6.18 1.42 3.92
N ARG A 137 5.25 0.51 3.67
CA ARG A 137 3.83 0.87 3.49
C ARG A 137 3.03 0.45 4.72
N GLY A 138 2.28 1.41 5.27
CA GLY A 138 1.26 1.10 6.26
C GLY A 138 0.12 0.30 5.64
N PHE A 139 -0.42 -0.63 6.39
CA PHE A 139 -1.59 -1.44 6.06
C PHE A 139 -2.45 -1.53 7.33
N ALA A 140 -3.25 -0.50 7.59
CA ALA A 140 -4.09 -0.40 8.78
C ALA A 140 -5.52 -0.81 8.44
N THR A 141 -6.02 -1.86 9.09
CA THR A 141 -7.36 -2.40 8.88
C THR A 141 -8.20 -2.21 10.15
N ARG A 142 -9.40 -1.66 10.02
CA ARG A 142 -10.42 -1.63 11.05
C ARG A 142 -11.55 -2.56 10.68
N PHE A 143 -11.92 -3.42 11.61
CA PHE A 143 -13.14 -4.23 11.55
C PHE A 143 -14.20 -3.59 12.47
N TYR A 144 -15.35 -3.26 11.91
CA TYR A 144 -16.49 -2.77 12.69
C TYR A 144 -17.33 -3.97 13.12
N THR A 145 -17.04 -4.50 14.31
CA THR A 145 -17.70 -5.72 14.81
C THR A 145 -18.86 -5.39 15.75
N ASP A 146 -19.68 -6.38 16.03
CA ASP A 146 -20.76 -6.26 17.02
C ASP A 146 -20.23 -6.19 18.47
N GLU A 147 -18.93 -6.49 18.68
CA GLU A 147 -18.26 -6.49 19.99
C GLU A 147 -17.38 -5.25 20.21
N GLY A 148 -17.23 -4.40 19.20
CA GLY A 148 -16.38 -3.22 19.20
C GLY A 148 -15.59 -3.09 17.91
N ASN A 149 -14.79 -2.05 17.81
CA ASN A 149 -13.80 -1.94 16.72
C ASN A 149 -12.58 -2.80 17.05
N TRP A 150 -12.16 -3.60 16.08
CA TRP A 150 -10.85 -4.25 16.10
C TRP A 150 -9.96 -3.62 15.03
N ASP A 151 -8.79 -3.12 15.43
CA ASP A 151 -7.81 -2.52 14.52
C ASP A 151 -6.56 -3.39 14.40
N LEU A 152 -6.27 -3.88 13.19
CA LEU A 152 -5.00 -4.51 12.85
C LEU A 152 -4.13 -3.50 12.14
N VAL A 153 -3.23 -2.84 12.89
CA VAL A 153 -2.42 -1.72 12.40
C VAL A 153 -1.05 -2.24 11.95
N GLY A 154 -1.01 -2.74 10.73
CA GLY A 154 0.13 -3.42 10.15
C GLY A 154 0.91 -2.63 9.10
N ASN A 155 1.90 -3.31 8.52
CA ASN A 155 2.77 -2.82 7.46
C ASN A 155 2.93 -3.89 6.37
N ASN A 156 3.44 -3.49 5.19
CA ASN A 156 3.79 -4.43 4.11
C ASN A 156 5.15 -5.14 4.34
N ILE A 157 5.85 -4.80 5.39
CA ILE A 157 7.10 -5.42 5.85
C ILE A 157 6.83 -6.03 7.23
N PRO A 158 7.23 -7.30 7.49
CA PRO A 158 6.86 -8.03 8.70
C PRO A 158 7.66 -7.67 9.94
N VAL A 159 8.71 -6.89 9.80
CA VAL A 159 9.62 -6.48 10.87
C VAL A 159 9.71 -4.97 10.98
N PHE A 160 10.28 -4.47 12.07
CA PHE A 160 10.48 -3.05 12.30
C PHE A 160 11.96 -2.73 12.62
N PHE A 161 12.33 -1.45 12.64
CA PHE A 161 13.70 -0.97 12.87
C PHE A 161 14.18 -1.16 14.31
N ILE A 162 13.27 -1.24 15.27
CA ILE A 162 13.54 -1.17 16.70
C ILE A 162 12.72 -2.21 17.44
N GLN A 163 13.24 -2.64 18.60
CA GLN A 163 12.64 -3.64 19.49
C GLN A 163 11.80 -3.03 20.61
N ASP A 164 12.01 -1.76 20.93
CA ASP A 164 11.38 -1.06 22.05
C ASP A 164 10.94 0.35 21.61
N ALA A 165 9.74 0.74 22.01
CA ALA A 165 9.14 2.03 21.67
C ALA A 165 9.93 3.25 22.15
N ILE A 166 10.81 3.11 23.17
CA ILE A 166 11.70 4.20 23.61
C ILE A 166 12.58 4.72 22.48
N LYS A 167 12.87 3.89 21.46
CA LYS A 167 13.65 4.24 20.27
C LYS A 167 12.82 4.82 19.13
N PHE A 168 11.48 4.87 19.27
CA PHE A 168 10.62 5.32 18.20
C PHE A 168 10.87 6.78 17.81
N PRO A 169 10.98 7.76 18.73
CA PRO A 169 11.33 9.13 18.37
C PRO A 169 12.67 9.22 17.62
N ASP A 170 13.68 8.46 18.04
CA ASP A 170 15.01 8.50 17.43
C ASP A 170 14.99 8.01 15.97
N VAL A 171 14.34 6.87 15.70
CA VAL A 171 14.25 6.35 14.33
C VAL A 171 13.45 7.30 13.43
N ILE A 172 12.41 7.92 13.97
CA ILE A 172 11.59 8.85 13.17
C ILE A 172 12.36 10.14 12.89
N HIS A 173 13.06 10.71 13.87
CA HIS A 173 13.93 11.87 13.65
C HIS A 173 15.03 11.58 12.61
N ALA A 174 15.58 10.37 12.62
CA ALA A 174 16.63 9.96 11.68
C ALA A 174 16.12 9.86 10.24
N VAL A 175 14.92 9.30 10.01
CA VAL A 175 14.37 9.11 8.64
C VAL A 175 13.61 10.32 8.10
N LYS A 176 13.29 11.31 8.96
CA LYS A 176 12.68 12.57 8.52
C LYS A 176 13.73 13.49 7.87
N PRO A 177 13.29 14.53 7.15
CA PRO A 177 14.20 15.56 6.65
C PRO A 177 15.10 16.15 7.75
N ALA A 178 16.32 16.51 7.41
CA ALA A 178 17.28 17.08 8.36
C ALA A 178 16.75 18.43 8.91
N PRO A 179 16.86 18.68 10.24
CA PRO A 179 16.15 19.79 10.87
C PRO A 179 16.63 21.19 10.50
N HIS A 180 17.85 21.31 9.92
CA HIS A 180 18.42 22.60 9.54
C HIS A 180 18.02 23.09 8.13
N ASN A 181 17.55 22.19 7.25
CA ASN A 181 17.24 22.52 5.86
C ASN A 181 16.02 21.79 5.27
N GLU A 182 15.37 20.87 6.03
CA GLU A 182 14.26 20.02 5.60
C GLU A 182 14.54 19.17 4.34
N ILE A 183 15.79 18.72 4.12
CA ILE A 183 16.21 17.84 3.03
C ILE A 183 16.63 16.48 3.61
N PRO A 184 16.29 15.35 2.92
CA PRO A 184 15.43 15.18 1.74
C PRO A 184 13.96 14.96 2.13
N GLN A 185 13.03 15.24 1.21
CA GLN A 185 11.61 14.93 1.39
C GLN A 185 11.32 13.45 1.03
N ALA A 186 10.70 12.72 1.96
CA ALA A 186 10.19 11.37 1.74
C ALA A 186 11.24 10.35 1.27
N GLN A 187 12.48 10.47 1.68
CA GLN A 187 13.56 9.56 1.32
C GLN A 187 14.46 9.25 2.52
N THR A 188 14.97 8.01 2.57
CA THR A 188 16.00 7.59 3.52
C THR A 188 17.42 7.82 3.01
N ALA A 189 17.58 8.30 1.77
CA ALA A 189 18.86 8.52 1.11
C ALA A 189 19.60 9.76 1.65
N HIS A 190 19.98 9.75 2.92
CA HIS A 190 20.79 10.79 3.58
C HIS A 190 21.50 10.26 4.85
N ASP A 191 22.49 11.01 5.32
CA ASP A 191 23.37 10.59 6.43
C ASP A 191 22.59 10.20 7.70
N ASN A 192 21.63 11.01 8.15
CA ASN A 192 20.96 10.76 9.43
C ASN A 192 20.26 9.39 9.47
N ALA A 193 19.58 9.01 8.38
CA ALA A 193 18.89 7.73 8.32
C ALA A 193 19.87 6.55 8.40
N TRP A 194 20.94 6.59 7.61
CA TRP A 194 21.90 5.51 7.55
C TRP A 194 22.84 5.48 8.73
N ASP A 195 23.12 6.62 9.37
CA ASP A 195 23.84 6.69 10.63
C ASP A 195 23.06 5.97 11.73
N PHE A 196 21.78 6.31 11.91
CA PHE A 196 20.91 5.60 12.87
C PHE A 196 20.88 4.09 12.58
N ILE A 197 20.60 3.70 11.33
CA ILE A 197 20.49 2.29 10.93
C ILE A 197 21.80 1.55 11.21
N SER A 198 22.95 2.14 10.87
CA SER A 198 24.26 1.49 11.05
C SER A 198 24.71 1.39 12.52
N LEU A 199 24.33 2.33 13.36
CA LEU A 199 24.68 2.33 14.78
C LEU A 199 23.75 1.43 15.62
N HIS A 200 22.51 1.16 15.16
CA HIS A 200 21.54 0.30 15.85
C HIS A 200 21.52 -1.12 15.27
N GLN A 201 22.18 -2.05 15.96
CA GLN A 201 22.30 -3.46 15.51
C GLN A 201 20.93 -4.12 15.25
N GLN A 202 19.92 -3.82 16.06
CA GLN A 202 18.57 -4.34 15.92
C GLN A 202 17.90 -3.98 14.58
N ALA A 203 18.37 -2.93 13.87
CA ALA A 203 17.84 -2.53 12.57
C ALA A 203 18.37 -3.39 11.39
N ALA A 204 19.32 -4.29 11.63
CA ALA A 204 20.00 -5.04 10.57
C ALA A 204 19.05 -5.87 9.69
N HIS A 205 18.04 -6.52 10.26
CA HIS A 205 17.06 -7.29 9.50
C HIS A 205 16.14 -6.37 8.69
N MET A 206 15.61 -5.31 9.32
CA MET A 206 14.76 -4.33 8.66
C MET A 206 15.46 -3.62 7.50
N GLN A 207 16.77 -3.35 7.63
CA GLN A 207 17.62 -2.78 6.60
C GLN A 207 17.57 -3.61 5.30
N GLN A 208 17.56 -4.95 5.38
CA GLN A 208 17.43 -5.83 4.21
C GLN A 208 16.06 -5.69 3.52
N TRP A 209 15.00 -5.64 4.29
CA TRP A 209 13.66 -5.44 3.76
C TRP A 209 13.47 -4.07 3.11
N LEU A 210 14.04 -3.01 3.70
CA LEU A 210 13.93 -1.65 3.19
C LEU A 210 14.64 -1.48 1.83
N THR A 211 15.77 -2.15 1.61
CA THR A 211 16.51 -2.11 0.35
C THR A 211 15.97 -3.10 -0.69
N SER A 212 15.11 -4.03 -0.29
CA SER A 212 14.48 -4.98 -1.21
C SER A 212 13.35 -4.34 -2.04
N ASP A 213 12.87 -5.08 -3.02
CA ASP A 213 11.74 -4.69 -3.85
C ASP A 213 10.43 -4.51 -3.05
N ARG A 214 10.34 -5.08 -1.83
CA ARG A 214 9.17 -4.90 -0.95
C ARG A 214 8.90 -3.43 -0.59
N ALA A 215 9.92 -2.59 -0.61
CA ALA A 215 9.81 -1.16 -0.31
C ALA A 215 9.31 -0.30 -1.49
N VAL A 216 9.12 -0.87 -2.68
CA VAL A 216 8.60 -0.20 -3.88
C VAL A 216 7.48 -1.00 -4.54
N PRO A 217 6.35 -1.25 -3.85
CA PRO A 217 5.27 -2.07 -4.38
C PRO A 217 4.71 -1.50 -5.69
N ARG A 218 4.29 -2.39 -6.61
CA ARG A 218 3.61 -1.99 -7.86
C ARG A 218 2.28 -1.29 -7.58
N SER A 219 1.57 -1.72 -6.57
CA SER A 219 0.25 -1.22 -6.18
C SER A 219 -0.03 -1.58 -4.72
N TYR A 220 -0.87 -0.82 -4.04
CA TYR A 220 -1.44 -1.26 -2.76
C TYR A 220 -2.15 -2.60 -2.86
N ARG A 221 -2.73 -2.92 -4.02
CA ARG A 221 -3.44 -4.19 -4.29
C ARG A 221 -2.50 -5.40 -4.42
N MET A 222 -1.21 -5.18 -4.59
CA MET A 222 -0.18 -6.18 -4.89
C MET A 222 0.91 -6.20 -3.81
N MET A 223 0.57 -5.92 -2.57
CA MET A 223 1.47 -6.02 -1.43
C MET A 223 0.86 -6.85 -0.31
N GLN A 224 1.70 -7.60 0.39
CA GLN A 224 1.33 -8.25 1.64
C GLN A 224 1.11 -7.23 2.75
N GLY A 225 0.43 -7.65 3.81
CA GLY A 225 0.35 -6.92 5.06
C GLY A 225 0.69 -7.82 6.23
N PHE A 226 1.25 -7.25 7.29
CA PHE A 226 1.67 -7.97 8.48
C PHE A 226 1.26 -7.20 9.72
N GLY A 227 0.73 -7.91 10.73
CA GLY A 227 0.44 -7.32 12.03
C GLY A 227 1.69 -6.92 12.80
N VAL A 228 2.86 -7.38 12.37
CA VAL A 228 4.20 -7.21 12.96
C VAL A 228 4.31 -7.87 14.33
N HIS A 229 3.49 -7.45 15.29
CA HIS A 229 3.50 -7.95 16.66
C HIS A 229 2.91 -9.35 16.83
N THR A 230 3.25 -9.98 17.92
CA THR A 230 2.57 -11.17 18.42
C THR A 230 1.48 -10.72 19.39
N PHE A 231 0.24 -11.18 19.16
CA PHE A 231 -0.90 -10.96 20.05
C PHE A 231 -1.31 -12.27 20.74
N ARG A 232 -2.29 -12.21 21.63
CA ARG A 232 -2.89 -13.38 22.27
C ARG A 232 -4.33 -13.57 21.77
N LEU A 233 -4.70 -14.82 21.57
CA LEU A 233 -6.09 -15.28 21.42
C LEU A 233 -6.46 -16.08 22.65
N ILE A 234 -7.66 -15.84 23.21
CA ILE A 234 -8.07 -16.42 24.48
C ILE A 234 -9.38 -17.16 24.24
N ASN A 235 -9.41 -18.44 24.59
CA ASN A 235 -10.58 -19.28 24.41
C ASN A 235 -11.55 -19.23 25.62
N GLU A 236 -12.65 -19.97 25.53
CA GLU A 236 -13.67 -20.04 26.59
C GLU A 236 -13.15 -20.58 27.94
N GLU A 237 -12.09 -21.39 27.90
CA GLU A 237 -11.44 -21.94 29.12
C GLU A 237 -10.41 -20.95 29.72
N GLY A 238 -10.20 -19.78 29.09
CA GLY A 238 -9.19 -18.81 29.48
C GLY A 238 -7.76 -19.19 29.08
N LYS A 239 -7.58 -20.17 28.19
CA LYS A 239 -6.25 -20.53 27.64
C LYS A 239 -5.85 -19.58 26.54
N SER A 240 -4.57 -19.19 26.57
CA SER A 240 -3.93 -18.30 25.60
C SER A 240 -3.26 -19.08 24.48
N THR A 241 -3.33 -18.54 23.26
CA THR A 241 -2.56 -18.94 22.09
C THR A 241 -1.97 -17.69 21.46
N PHE A 242 -0.67 -17.65 21.19
CA PHE A 242 -0.04 -16.54 20.46
C PHE A 242 -0.44 -16.56 19.01
N VAL A 243 -0.57 -15.37 18.44
CA VAL A 243 -0.95 -15.21 17.02
C VAL A 243 -0.15 -14.10 16.36
N LYS A 244 0.32 -14.37 15.12
CA LYS A 244 0.76 -13.35 14.17
C LYS A 244 -0.18 -13.32 12.98
N TYR A 245 -0.52 -12.11 12.51
CA TYR A 245 -1.48 -11.88 11.44
C TYR A 245 -0.79 -11.51 10.13
N HIS A 246 -1.30 -12.05 9.02
CA HIS A 246 -0.80 -11.84 7.66
C HIS A 246 -1.94 -11.46 6.71
N TRP A 247 -1.70 -10.50 5.82
CA TRP A 247 -2.55 -10.23 4.66
C TRP A 247 -1.87 -10.73 3.40
N ILE A 248 -2.49 -11.66 2.69
CA ILE A 248 -1.95 -12.31 1.50
C ILE A 248 -2.77 -11.85 0.29
N PRO A 249 -2.20 -11.05 -0.64
CA PRO A 249 -2.96 -10.50 -1.75
C PRO A 249 -3.31 -11.55 -2.79
N HIS A 250 -4.56 -11.56 -3.26
CA HIS A 250 -4.99 -12.46 -4.33
C HIS A 250 -4.29 -12.17 -5.67
N LEU A 251 -3.83 -10.94 -5.89
CA LEU A 251 -3.08 -10.55 -7.09
C LEU A 251 -1.58 -10.90 -7.04
N GLY A 252 -1.11 -11.47 -5.94
CA GLY A 252 0.31 -11.70 -5.68
C GLY A 252 1.06 -10.46 -5.23
N THR A 253 2.32 -10.64 -4.83
CA THR A 253 3.20 -9.57 -4.36
C THR A 253 4.14 -9.18 -5.49
N HIS A 254 4.01 -7.96 -5.98
CA HIS A 254 4.76 -7.45 -7.12
C HIS A 254 5.24 -6.02 -6.89
N SER A 255 6.42 -5.69 -7.41
CA SER A 255 7.08 -4.40 -7.19
C SER A 255 7.41 -3.69 -8.49
N LEU A 256 7.62 -2.39 -8.40
CA LEU A 256 8.20 -1.57 -9.45
C LEU A 256 9.70 -1.86 -9.53
N VAL A 257 10.34 -1.61 -10.67
CA VAL A 257 11.78 -1.43 -10.73
C VAL A 257 12.14 -0.01 -10.28
N TRP A 258 13.36 0.20 -9.76
CA TRP A 258 13.70 1.47 -9.11
C TRP A 258 13.62 2.68 -10.04
N ASP A 259 14.13 2.59 -11.27
CA ASP A 259 14.03 3.69 -12.26
C ASP A 259 12.56 4.04 -12.55
N GLU A 260 11.70 3.05 -12.69
CA GLU A 260 10.25 3.24 -12.86
C GLU A 260 9.63 3.97 -11.66
N ALA A 261 9.98 3.56 -10.44
CA ALA A 261 9.45 4.17 -9.22
C ALA A 261 9.84 5.65 -9.10
N LEU A 262 11.09 5.99 -9.43
CA LEU A 262 11.58 7.38 -9.47
C LEU A 262 10.86 8.23 -10.53
N LYS A 263 10.68 7.69 -11.73
CA LYS A 263 9.97 8.39 -12.81
C LYS A 263 8.51 8.64 -12.45
N ILE A 264 7.81 7.63 -11.91
CA ILE A 264 6.42 7.76 -11.48
C ILE A 264 6.28 8.81 -10.38
N ALA A 265 7.20 8.88 -9.41
CA ALA A 265 7.15 9.87 -8.34
C ALA A 265 7.05 11.31 -8.86
N GLY A 266 7.66 11.61 -10.01
CA GLY A 266 7.56 12.90 -10.68
C GLY A 266 6.41 13.03 -11.69
N GLN A 267 6.01 11.93 -12.32
CA GLN A 267 4.99 11.91 -13.37
C GLN A 267 3.57 11.86 -12.79
N ASP A 268 3.37 11.06 -11.75
CA ASP A 268 2.09 10.91 -11.02
C ASP A 268 2.38 10.59 -9.55
N PRO A 269 2.57 11.59 -8.70
CA PRO A 269 2.80 11.36 -7.27
C PRO A 269 1.65 10.61 -6.58
N ASP A 270 0.45 10.59 -7.18
CA ASP A 270 -0.76 9.91 -6.70
C ASP A 270 -0.94 8.49 -7.26
N PHE A 271 0.09 7.88 -7.81
CA PHE A 271 0.01 6.65 -8.59
C PHE A 271 -0.68 5.48 -7.86
N HIS A 272 -0.28 5.17 -6.63
CA HIS A 272 -0.91 4.09 -5.85
C HIS A 272 -2.32 4.46 -5.39
N ARG A 273 -2.54 5.73 -5.02
CA ARG A 273 -3.85 6.26 -4.65
C ARG A 273 -4.83 6.12 -5.81
N ARG A 274 -4.42 6.55 -7.01
CA ARG A 274 -5.21 6.45 -8.25
C ARG A 274 -5.48 5.00 -8.65
N ASP A 275 -4.47 4.13 -8.54
CA ASP A 275 -4.60 2.71 -8.86
C ASP A 275 -5.66 2.00 -8.00
N LEU A 276 -5.66 2.27 -6.68
CA LEU A 276 -6.67 1.73 -5.78
C LEU A 276 -8.07 2.28 -6.10
N TRP A 277 -8.18 3.59 -6.30
CA TRP A 277 -9.44 4.25 -6.63
C TRP A 277 -10.05 3.70 -7.91
N ASP A 278 -9.28 3.69 -8.99
CA ASP A 278 -9.74 3.24 -10.31
C ASP A 278 -10.15 1.76 -10.30
N ALA A 279 -9.39 0.91 -9.60
CA ALA A 279 -9.72 -0.51 -9.50
C ALA A 279 -11.09 -0.73 -8.83
N ILE A 280 -11.42 0.04 -7.80
CA ILE A 280 -12.72 -0.03 -7.14
C ILE A 280 -13.84 0.51 -8.05
N GLU A 281 -13.61 1.63 -8.76
CA GLU A 281 -14.59 2.21 -9.68
C GLU A 281 -14.97 1.26 -10.83
N VAL A 282 -14.01 0.51 -11.37
CA VAL A 282 -14.27 -0.48 -12.42
C VAL A 282 -14.67 -1.86 -11.86
N LYS A 283 -14.88 -1.98 -10.54
CA LYS A 283 -15.25 -3.22 -9.85
C LYS A 283 -14.21 -4.35 -9.89
N ALA A 284 -12.96 -4.02 -10.19
CA ALA A 284 -11.81 -4.93 -10.03
C ALA A 284 -11.36 -4.93 -8.54
N PHE A 285 -12.26 -5.35 -7.66
CA PHE A 285 -12.13 -5.24 -6.21
C PHE A 285 -10.90 -5.98 -5.69
N PRO A 286 -9.96 -5.29 -5.03
CA PRO A 286 -8.79 -5.94 -4.46
C PRO A 286 -9.18 -6.82 -3.26
N LYS A 287 -8.48 -7.97 -3.13
CA LYS A 287 -8.77 -8.97 -2.10
C LYS A 287 -7.48 -9.46 -1.45
N TRP A 288 -7.60 -9.77 -0.16
CA TRP A 288 -6.54 -10.43 0.64
C TRP A 288 -7.12 -11.54 1.49
N GLU A 289 -6.35 -12.61 1.67
CA GLU A 289 -6.62 -13.57 2.72
C GLU A 289 -6.01 -13.09 4.04
N LEU A 290 -6.79 -13.15 5.11
CA LEU A 290 -6.27 -13.06 6.46
C LEU A 290 -5.65 -14.41 6.81
N GLY A 291 -4.36 -14.43 7.04
CA GLY A 291 -3.61 -15.57 7.51
C GLY A 291 -3.21 -15.41 8.97
N VAL A 292 -3.09 -16.53 9.68
CA VAL A 292 -2.64 -16.58 11.07
C VAL A 292 -1.54 -17.62 11.25
N GLN A 293 -0.52 -17.30 12.01
CA GLN A 293 0.42 -18.24 12.60
C GLN A 293 0.06 -18.39 14.07
N LEU A 294 -0.24 -19.62 14.51
CA LEU A 294 -0.68 -19.92 15.86
C LEU A 294 0.40 -20.68 16.61
N ILE A 295 0.76 -20.22 17.81
CA ILE A 295 1.79 -20.80 18.65
C ILE A 295 1.16 -21.01 20.04
N LYS A 296 1.28 -22.23 20.56
CA LYS A 296 0.81 -22.51 21.91
C LYS A 296 1.66 -21.75 22.93
N GLU A 297 1.07 -21.40 24.07
CA GLU A 297 1.77 -20.70 25.14
C GLU A 297 2.99 -21.46 25.64
N GLU A 298 2.91 -22.79 25.75
CA GLU A 298 4.02 -23.66 26.13
C GLU A 298 5.21 -23.66 25.15
N ASP A 299 4.98 -23.25 23.90
CA ASP A 299 6.02 -23.16 22.84
C ASP A 299 6.66 -21.76 22.72
N GLU A 300 6.34 -20.80 23.60
CA GLU A 300 6.84 -19.42 23.54
C GLU A 300 8.38 -19.34 23.38
N HIS A 301 9.09 -20.16 24.11
CA HIS A 301 10.56 -20.15 24.14
C HIS A 301 11.23 -21.22 23.27
N LYS A 302 10.47 -21.91 22.44
CA LYS A 302 10.95 -23.02 21.62
C LYS A 302 11.91 -22.63 20.50
N PHE A 303 11.83 -21.41 20.02
CA PHE A 303 12.61 -20.91 18.90
C PHE A 303 13.96 -20.32 19.36
N ASP A 304 14.93 -20.25 18.43
CA ASP A 304 16.24 -19.60 18.67
C ASP A 304 16.14 -18.08 18.81
N PHE A 305 15.00 -17.51 18.43
CA PHE A 305 14.64 -16.10 18.57
C PHE A 305 13.47 -15.93 19.53
N ASP A 306 13.23 -14.69 19.96
CA ASP A 306 12.08 -14.33 20.78
C ASP A 306 10.90 -13.94 19.88
N ILE A 307 9.72 -14.56 20.06
CA ILE A 307 8.52 -14.29 19.27
C ILE A 307 7.90 -12.91 19.54
N LEU A 308 8.31 -12.26 20.63
CA LEU A 308 7.90 -10.89 20.99
C LEU A 308 8.86 -9.83 20.43
N ASP A 309 9.94 -10.24 19.77
CA ASP A 309 10.88 -9.33 19.11
C ASP A 309 10.30 -8.85 17.78
N SER A 310 9.95 -7.56 17.69
CA SER A 310 9.39 -6.92 16.50
C SER A 310 10.36 -6.87 15.30
N THR A 311 11.63 -7.24 15.47
CA THR A 311 12.62 -7.36 14.39
C THR A 311 12.72 -8.77 13.83
N LYS A 312 11.89 -9.71 14.31
CA LYS A 312 11.90 -11.12 13.92
C LYS A 312 10.62 -11.53 13.22
N ILE A 313 10.77 -12.43 12.24
CA ILE A 313 9.67 -13.18 11.65
C ILE A 313 9.61 -14.59 12.28
N ILE A 314 8.48 -15.24 12.10
CA ILE A 314 8.37 -16.68 12.30
C ILE A 314 8.35 -17.32 10.91
N PRO A 315 9.44 -17.97 10.47
CA PRO A 315 9.46 -18.64 9.17
C PRO A 315 8.29 -19.61 8.98
N GLU A 316 7.69 -19.62 7.80
CA GLU A 316 6.53 -20.49 7.52
C GLU A 316 6.88 -21.98 7.58
N GLU A 317 8.15 -22.32 7.41
CA GLU A 317 8.68 -23.66 7.60
C GLU A 317 8.57 -24.14 9.06
N LEU A 318 8.60 -23.22 10.03
CA LEU A 318 8.47 -23.53 11.47
C LEU A 318 7.00 -23.49 11.92
N VAL A 319 6.24 -22.50 11.45
CA VAL A 319 4.81 -22.33 11.76
C VAL A 319 4.10 -21.89 10.49
N PRO A 320 3.38 -22.79 9.81
CA PRO A 320 2.67 -22.45 8.58
C PRO A 320 1.58 -21.41 8.79
N VAL A 321 1.38 -20.53 7.79
CA VAL A 321 0.29 -19.57 7.78
C VAL A 321 -1.02 -20.24 7.37
N GLN A 322 -2.02 -20.17 8.25
CA GLN A 322 -3.38 -20.70 8.02
C GLN A 322 -4.29 -19.56 7.51
N LYS A 323 -4.85 -19.71 6.33
CA LYS A 323 -5.82 -18.75 5.76
C LYS A 323 -7.18 -18.95 6.39
N ILE A 324 -7.78 -17.89 6.93
CA ILE A 324 -9.01 -17.98 7.72
C ILE A 324 -10.17 -17.13 7.21
N GLY A 325 -9.91 -16.10 6.42
CA GLY A 325 -10.97 -15.21 5.93
C GLY A 325 -10.49 -14.29 4.83
N THR A 326 -11.44 -13.76 4.05
CA THR A 326 -11.18 -12.88 2.91
C THR A 326 -11.61 -11.45 3.20
N LEU A 327 -10.72 -10.51 3.01
CA LEU A 327 -10.99 -9.06 2.97
C LEU A 327 -11.19 -8.64 1.51
N THR A 328 -12.28 -7.93 1.22
CA THR A 328 -12.55 -7.34 -0.10
C THR A 328 -12.78 -5.84 0.06
N LEU A 329 -12.07 -5.00 -0.70
CA LEU A 329 -12.32 -3.56 -0.74
C LEU A 329 -13.21 -3.25 -1.95
N ASN A 330 -14.40 -2.68 -1.69
CA ASN A 330 -15.45 -2.56 -2.70
C ASN A 330 -16.08 -1.17 -2.82
N ARG A 331 -15.62 -0.18 -2.03
CA ARG A 331 -16.16 1.17 -2.06
C ARG A 331 -15.11 2.22 -1.74
N ASN A 332 -15.02 3.26 -2.58
CA ASN A 332 -14.20 4.43 -2.32
C ASN A 332 -14.83 5.34 -1.25
N PRO A 333 -14.02 6.15 -0.51
CA PRO A 333 -14.53 7.19 0.37
C PRO A 333 -15.37 8.23 -0.40
N VAL A 334 -16.35 8.80 0.26
CA VAL A 334 -17.16 9.91 -0.29
C VAL A 334 -16.43 11.24 -0.10
N ASP A 335 -15.81 11.43 1.07
CA ASP A 335 -15.03 12.62 1.41
C ASP A 335 -13.67 12.21 1.99
N PHE A 336 -12.60 12.71 1.36
CA PHE A 336 -11.25 12.33 1.76
C PHE A 336 -10.88 12.83 3.16
N PHE A 337 -11.27 14.06 3.51
CA PHE A 337 -10.94 14.62 4.82
C PHE A 337 -11.69 13.89 5.93
N ALA A 338 -13.01 13.75 5.80
CA ALA A 338 -13.86 13.14 6.81
C ALA A 338 -13.54 11.66 7.04
N GLU A 339 -13.17 10.92 5.98
CA GLU A 339 -13.03 9.47 6.04
C GLU A 339 -11.56 9.02 6.06
N VAL A 340 -10.64 9.71 5.36
CA VAL A 340 -9.24 9.28 5.25
C VAL A 340 -8.30 10.07 6.18
N GLU A 341 -8.47 11.40 6.28
CA GLU A 341 -7.67 12.21 7.20
C GLU A 341 -8.11 12.01 8.66
N GLN A 342 -9.40 11.92 8.93
CA GLN A 342 -9.93 11.81 10.29
C GLN A 342 -10.03 10.40 10.83
N VAL A 343 -9.80 9.34 10.03
CA VAL A 343 -9.74 7.98 10.59
C VAL A 343 -8.56 7.86 11.56
N ALA A 344 -8.83 7.28 12.71
CA ALA A 344 -7.89 7.15 13.83
C ALA A 344 -7.78 5.68 14.24
N PHE A 345 -6.74 5.00 13.75
CA PHE A 345 -6.42 3.62 14.14
C PHE A 345 -5.70 3.60 15.48
N CYS A 346 -5.86 2.48 16.20
CA CYS A 346 -5.14 2.24 17.46
C CYS A 346 -4.92 0.74 17.66
N THR A 347 -3.70 0.35 17.98
CA THR A 347 -3.36 -1.07 18.27
C THR A 347 -4.07 -1.62 19.50
N GLN A 348 -4.53 -0.75 20.42
CA GLN A 348 -5.30 -1.19 21.59
C GLN A 348 -6.79 -1.45 21.31
N HIS A 349 -7.28 -1.17 20.09
CA HIS A 349 -8.63 -1.54 19.70
C HIS A 349 -8.68 -3.06 19.42
N ILE A 350 -8.99 -3.83 20.44
CA ILE A 350 -9.20 -5.27 20.41
C ILE A 350 -10.60 -5.59 20.96
N VAL A 351 -11.08 -6.80 20.70
CA VAL A 351 -12.38 -7.29 21.16
C VAL A 351 -12.20 -8.43 22.16
N PRO A 352 -13.23 -8.81 22.95
CA PRO A 352 -13.16 -9.95 23.85
C PRO A 352 -12.64 -11.21 23.14
N GLY A 353 -11.78 -11.99 23.80
CA GLY A 353 -11.09 -13.14 23.21
C GLY A 353 -9.74 -12.82 22.55
N MET A 354 -9.31 -11.56 22.62
CA MET A 354 -7.98 -11.10 22.21
C MET A 354 -7.29 -10.39 23.36
N ASP A 355 -5.95 -10.38 23.38
CA ASP A 355 -5.16 -9.58 24.31
C ASP A 355 -3.77 -9.28 23.74
N PHE A 356 -3.03 -8.47 24.47
CA PHE A 356 -1.66 -8.06 24.16
C PHE A 356 -0.65 -9.06 24.69
N THR A 357 0.59 -8.86 24.31
CA THR A 357 1.78 -9.52 24.84
C THR A 357 2.72 -8.47 25.44
N ASP A 358 3.79 -8.91 26.09
CA ASP A 358 4.83 -8.04 26.66
C ASP A 358 5.83 -7.52 25.60
N ASP A 359 5.43 -7.47 24.31
CA ASP A 359 6.19 -6.81 23.26
C ASP A 359 6.35 -5.31 23.60
N PRO A 360 7.58 -4.83 23.88
CA PRO A 360 7.79 -3.46 24.35
C PRO A 360 7.52 -2.40 23.28
N LEU A 361 7.59 -2.76 22.01
CA LEU A 361 7.16 -1.86 20.93
C LEU A 361 5.64 -1.78 20.86
N LEU A 362 4.92 -2.89 21.00
CA LEU A 362 3.45 -2.91 21.04
C LEU A 362 2.91 -2.09 22.22
N ALA A 363 3.51 -2.25 23.40
CA ALA A 363 3.12 -1.50 24.59
C ALA A 363 3.21 0.01 24.38
N GLY A 364 4.30 0.49 23.76
CA GLY A 364 4.45 1.91 23.41
C GLY A 364 3.48 2.39 22.34
N ARG A 365 3.17 1.54 21.36
CA ARG A 365 2.15 1.84 20.34
C ARG A 365 0.76 2.03 20.93
N ASN A 366 0.39 1.21 21.92
CA ASN A 366 -0.91 1.31 22.61
C ASN A 366 -1.09 2.67 23.32
N PHE A 367 0.00 3.26 23.80
CA PHE A 367 -0.01 4.62 24.35
C PHE A 367 -0.01 5.69 23.26
N SER A 368 0.86 5.56 22.24
CA SER A 368 1.13 6.60 21.25
C SER A 368 -0.07 6.95 20.37
N TYR A 369 -0.86 5.96 19.94
CA TYR A 369 -1.99 6.20 19.03
C TYR A 369 -3.10 7.06 19.65
N PRO A 370 -3.66 6.76 20.82
CA PRO A 370 -4.65 7.64 21.45
C PRO A 370 -4.08 9.03 21.75
N ASP A 371 -2.83 9.12 22.20
CA ASP A 371 -2.19 10.39 22.55
C ASP A 371 -2.10 11.32 21.33
N THR A 372 -1.56 10.85 20.21
CA THR A 372 -1.44 11.68 18.99
C THR A 372 -2.80 12.07 18.41
N GLN A 373 -3.85 11.24 18.55
CA GLN A 373 -5.20 11.56 18.05
C GLN A 373 -5.82 12.75 18.80
N ILE A 374 -5.53 12.93 20.08
CA ILE A 374 -6.02 14.06 20.86
C ILE A 374 -5.53 15.39 20.26
N SER A 375 -4.26 15.50 19.91
CA SER A 375 -3.71 16.72 19.31
C SER A 375 -4.16 16.94 17.87
N ARG A 376 -4.42 15.86 17.10
CA ARG A 376 -4.85 15.96 15.70
C ARG A 376 -6.35 16.23 15.55
N LEU A 377 -7.19 15.58 16.35
CA LEU A 377 -8.64 15.48 16.14
C LEU A 377 -9.45 15.96 17.33
N GLY A 378 -8.83 16.23 18.47
CA GLY A 378 -9.49 16.56 19.72
C GLY A 378 -9.87 15.33 20.54
N VAL A 379 -10.23 15.55 21.80
CA VAL A 379 -10.49 14.47 22.78
C VAL A 379 -11.68 13.57 22.41
N ASN A 380 -12.64 14.10 21.64
CA ASN A 380 -13.82 13.36 21.17
C ASN A 380 -13.63 12.70 19.78
N TRP A 381 -12.40 12.40 19.37
CA TRP A 381 -12.11 11.79 18.08
C TRP A 381 -12.81 10.44 17.82
N THR A 382 -13.18 9.73 18.88
CA THR A 382 -13.95 8.48 18.80
C THR A 382 -15.41 8.70 18.39
N ASP A 383 -15.95 9.92 18.53
CA ASP A 383 -17.31 10.26 18.15
C ASP A 383 -17.44 10.56 16.64
N LEU A 384 -16.33 10.79 15.92
CA LEU A 384 -16.34 10.99 14.48
C LEU A 384 -16.94 9.78 13.76
N PRO A 385 -17.82 9.96 12.77
CA PRO A 385 -18.55 8.85 12.12
C PRO A 385 -17.65 7.72 11.64
N ILE A 386 -16.49 8.03 11.04
CA ILE A 386 -15.53 7.02 10.56
C ILE A 386 -14.89 6.22 11.71
N ASN A 387 -14.80 6.77 12.91
CA ASN A 387 -14.17 6.14 14.07
C ASN A 387 -15.18 5.40 14.98
N ARG A 388 -16.45 5.75 14.91
CA ARG A 388 -17.49 5.13 15.77
C ARG A 388 -17.65 3.64 15.47
N PRO A 389 -17.81 2.78 16.53
CA PRO A 389 -18.24 1.41 16.35
C PRO A 389 -19.69 1.34 15.85
N ILE A 390 -20.06 0.21 15.27
CA ILE A 390 -21.46 -0.08 14.87
C ILE A 390 -22.30 -0.68 16.02
N CYS A 391 -21.62 -1.22 17.04
CA CYS A 391 -22.26 -1.69 18.27
C CYS A 391 -22.61 -0.51 19.20
N PRO A 392 -23.42 -0.73 20.24
CA PRO A 392 -23.70 0.29 21.27
C PRO A 392 -22.40 0.85 21.86
N PHE A 393 -22.29 2.18 21.87
CA PHE A 393 -21.11 2.93 22.33
C PHE A 393 -21.52 3.85 23.47
N MET A 394 -21.28 3.43 24.71
CA MET A 394 -21.72 4.09 25.93
C MET A 394 -20.56 4.28 26.90
N THR A 395 -20.18 5.53 27.17
CA THR A 395 -19.14 5.88 28.14
C THR A 395 -19.64 6.92 29.13
N ASN A 396 -18.98 7.02 30.29
CA ASN A 396 -19.17 8.11 31.24
C ASN A 396 -18.32 9.36 30.91
N PHE A 397 -17.63 9.36 29.76
CA PHE A 397 -16.82 10.48 29.30
C PHE A 397 -17.72 11.67 28.97
N ARG A 398 -17.31 12.87 29.40
CA ARG A 398 -18.10 14.10 29.33
C ARG A 398 -17.30 15.20 28.68
N ASP A 399 -18.05 16.11 28.05
CA ASP A 399 -17.57 17.42 27.63
C ASP A 399 -16.35 17.35 26.65
N GLY A 400 -15.50 18.32 26.66
CA GLY A 400 -14.34 18.44 25.77
C GLY A 400 -14.69 19.03 24.40
N GLN A 401 -13.66 19.38 23.64
CA GLN A 401 -13.80 20.01 22.33
C GLN A 401 -14.55 19.11 21.36
N MET A 402 -15.44 19.70 20.56
CA MET A 402 -16.22 19.04 19.52
C MET A 402 -17.09 17.88 20.00
N SER A 403 -17.58 17.92 21.23
CA SER A 403 -18.61 17.00 21.70
C SER A 403 -19.94 17.30 20.98
N ILE A 404 -20.34 16.40 20.06
CA ILE A 404 -21.51 16.59 19.20
C ILE A 404 -22.77 15.85 19.67
N PHE A 405 -22.64 14.92 20.63
CA PHE A 405 -23.74 14.12 21.11
C PHE A 405 -24.24 14.55 22.50
N SER A 406 -25.54 14.78 22.59
CA SER A 406 -26.19 14.98 23.90
C SER A 406 -26.30 13.65 24.65
N LYS A 407 -25.67 13.56 25.82
CA LYS A 407 -25.70 12.35 26.68
C LYS A 407 -26.72 12.58 27.81
N ASN A 408 -27.87 11.94 27.71
CA ASN A 408 -28.94 12.02 28.72
C ASN A 408 -28.60 11.11 29.91
N ASN A 409 -27.61 11.49 30.72
CA ASN A 409 -27.23 10.81 31.95
C ASN A 409 -26.95 11.83 33.06
N ARG A 410 -27.69 11.70 34.16
CA ARG A 410 -27.54 12.58 35.35
C ARG A 410 -26.55 12.02 36.39
N THR A 411 -26.04 10.82 36.17
CA THR A 411 -25.11 10.12 37.07
C THR A 411 -23.93 9.56 36.27
N PRO A 412 -23.00 10.45 35.75
CA PRO A 412 -21.93 10.05 34.84
C PRO A 412 -20.73 9.46 35.57
N TYR A 413 -20.96 8.52 36.44
CA TYR A 413 -19.95 7.80 37.26
C TYR A 413 -20.46 6.38 37.57
N HIS A 414 -19.56 5.52 37.95
CA HIS A 414 -19.88 4.13 38.34
C HIS A 414 -19.21 3.81 39.71
N PRO A 415 -19.90 3.10 40.62
CA PRO A 415 -21.36 2.80 40.61
C PRO A 415 -22.18 4.06 40.87
N ASN A 416 -23.44 4.04 40.43
CA ASN A 416 -24.35 5.18 40.65
C ASN A 416 -25.72 4.76 41.18
N ARG A 417 -26.44 5.70 41.81
CA ARG A 417 -27.74 5.47 42.44
C ARG A 417 -28.87 5.03 41.51
N ASN A 418 -28.71 5.18 40.20
CA ASN A 418 -29.71 4.81 39.20
C ASN A 418 -29.39 3.50 38.51
N ASP A 419 -28.27 2.86 38.87
CA ASP A 419 -27.75 1.62 38.26
C ASP A 419 -27.71 1.68 36.72
N THR A 420 -27.28 2.81 36.19
CA THR A 420 -27.12 3.04 34.74
C THR A 420 -25.71 2.72 34.28
N LEU A 421 -25.54 2.26 33.02
CA LEU A 421 -24.26 1.88 32.44
C LEU A 421 -23.55 0.79 33.30
N SER A 422 -24.24 -0.33 33.51
CA SER A 422 -23.77 -1.45 34.31
C SER A 422 -22.57 -2.15 33.66
N LEU A 423 -21.73 -2.76 34.49
CA LEU A 423 -20.59 -3.58 34.02
C LEU A 423 -21.13 -4.91 33.44
N THR A 424 -20.40 -5.43 32.45
CA THR A 424 -20.68 -6.72 31.84
C THR A 424 -19.63 -7.73 32.28
N SER A 425 -20.04 -8.88 32.76
CA SER A 425 -19.11 -9.95 33.15
C SER A 425 -18.39 -10.53 31.91
N SER A 426 -17.24 -11.15 32.10
CA SER A 426 -16.52 -11.83 31.01
C SER A 426 -17.32 -12.97 30.39
N LYS A 427 -18.17 -13.64 31.17
CA LYS A 427 -19.09 -14.72 30.69
C LYS A 427 -20.20 -14.17 29.78
N ASP A 428 -20.54 -12.91 29.95
CA ASP A 428 -21.58 -12.21 29.17
C ASP A 428 -20.98 -11.34 28.04
N GLY A 429 -19.68 -11.51 27.74
CA GLY A 429 -18.96 -10.79 26.65
C GLY A 429 -18.20 -9.55 27.07
N GLY A 430 -18.02 -9.29 28.38
CA GLY A 430 -17.13 -8.24 28.86
C GLY A 430 -15.67 -8.58 28.64
N PHE A 431 -14.85 -7.59 28.27
CA PHE A 431 -13.41 -7.78 28.11
C PHE A 431 -12.72 -8.06 29.45
N THR A 432 -11.80 -9.02 29.47
CA THR A 432 -10.94 -9.32 30.62
C THR A 432 -9.53 -9.57 30.12
N SER A 433 -8.56 -8.88 30.74
CA SER A 433 -7.14 -9.12 30.44
C SER A 433 -6.71 -10.52 30.85
N TYR A 434 -5.81 -11.11 30.07
CA TYR A 434 -5.21 -12.41 30.37
C TYR A 434 -4.36 -12.33 31.65
N PRO A 435 -4.60 -13.21 32.64
CA PRO A 435 -3.88 -13.19 33.91
C PRO A 435 -2.48 -13.84 33.75
N GLU A 436 -1.54 -13.11 33.19
CA GLU A 436 -0.17 -13.59 32.99
C GLU A 436 0.65 -13.53 34.28
N LYS A 437 1.41 -14.59 34.56
CA LYS A 437 2.31 -14.63 35.71
C LYS A 437 3.62 -13.92 35.36
N ILE A 438 3.94 -12.85 36.07
CA ILE A 438 5.20 -12.10 35.95
C ILE A 438 6.18 -12.54 37.02
N SER A 439 7.46 -12.75 36.62
CA SER A 439 8.58 -13.04 37.54
C SER A 439 9.80 -12.23 37.13
N GLY A 440 10.37 -11.46 38.07
CA GLY A 440 11.59 -10.66 37.83
C GLY A 440 11.65 -9.39 38.66
N ALA A 441 12.76 -8.65 38.54
CA ALA A 441 12.97 -7.33 39.13
C ALA A 441 12.59 -6.23 38.15
N LYS A 442 12.25 -5.03 38.65
CA LYS A 442 12.06 -3.83 37.81
C LYS A 442 13.43 -3.25 37.45
N GLU A 443 13.89 -3.50 36.23
CA GLU A 443 15.19 -3.06 35.75
C GLU A 443 15.15 -2.75 34.23
N ARG A 444 16.13 -2.00 33.71
CA ARG A 444 16.28 -1.73 32.29
C ARG A 444 17.05 -2.87 31.63
N LEU A 445 16.32 -3.90 31.21
CA LEU A 445 16.86 -5.12 30.63
C LEU A 445 15.96 -5.63 29.53
N ASN A 446 16.55 -6.11 28.44
CA ASN A 446 15.82 -6.85 27.39
C ASN A 446 16.05 -8.36 27.53
N SER A 447 15.14 -9.17 26.97
CA SER A 447 15.34 -10.60 26.83
C SER A 447 16.70 -10.92 26.18
N PRO A 448 17.46 -11.92 26.69
CA PRO A 448 18.75 -12.30 26.09
C PRO A 448 18.67 -12.60 24.61
N LYS A 449 17.56 -13.18 24.12
CA LYS A 449 17.33 -13.49 22.68
C LYS A 449 17.19 -12.23 21.83
N PHE A 450 16.86 -11.07 22.38
CA PHE A 450 16.83 -9.78 21.68
C PHE A 450 18.22 -9.32 21.21
N LYS A 451 19.30 -9.92 21.75
CA LYS A 451 20.68 -9.60 21.33
C LYS A 451 21.12 -10.33 20.06
N GLU A 452 20.31 -11.23 19.54
CA GLU A 452 20.51 -11.86 18.24
C GLU A 452 19.98 -10.90 17.16
N TYR A 453 20.86 -10.29 16.34
CA TYR A 453 20.50 -9.23 15.42
C TYR A 453 20.60 -9.60 13.94
N TYR A 454 21.38 -10.63 13.58
CA TYR A 454 21.85 -10.81 12.19
C TYR A 454 21.28 -12.02 11.46
N SER A 455 21.01 -13.13 12.15
CA SER A 455 20.68 -14.41 11.52
C SER A 455 19.48 -14.31 10.56
N GLN A 456 18.44 -13.59 10.94
CA GLN A 456 17.27 -13.46 10.06
C GLN A 456 17.48 -12.47 8.91
N GLY A 457 18.37 -11.49 9.06
CA GLY A 457 18.80 -10.66 7.92
C GLY A 457 19.63 -11.48 6.93
N THR A 458 20.48 -12.37 7.42
CA THR A 458 21.22 -13.35 6.59
C THR A 458 20.26 -14.35 5.91
N LEU A 459 19.26 -14.86 6.64
CA LEU A 459 18.22 -15.72 6.10
C LEU A 459 17.49 -15.02 4.93
N PHE A 460 17.13 -13.75 5.11
CA PHE A 460 16.46 -12.96 4.07
C PHE A 460 17.33 -12.84 2.81
N TRP A 461 18.58 -12.40 2.95
CA TRP A 461 19.53 -12.30 1.84
C TRP A 461 19.72 -13.64 1.10
N ASN A 462 19.94 -14.71 1.83
CA ASN A 462 20.13 -16.04 1.24
C ASN A 462 18.91 -16.55 0.49
N SER A 463 17.72 -16.10 0.87
CA SER A 463 16.44 -16.53 0.28
C SER A 463 16.09 -15.79 -1.00
N MET A 464 16.75 -14.66 -1.31
CA MET A 464 16.47 -13.86 -2.49
C MET A 464 17.02 -14.50 -3.74
N SER A 465 16.33 -14.36 -4.88
CA SER A 465 16.83 -14.67 -6.22
C SER A 465 18.01 -13.75 -6.57
N GLU A 466 18.80 -14.10 -7.57
CA GLU A 466 19.93 -13.26 -8.00
C GLU A 466 19.46 -11.87 -8.45
N THR A 467 18.35 -11.78 -9.17
CA THR A 467 17.74 -10.51 -9.57
C THR A 467 17.36 -9.65 -8.36
N GLU A 468 16.73 -10.23 -7.33
CA GLU A 468 16.40 -9.50 -6.09
C GLU A 468 17.64 -9.02 -5.36
N LYS A 469 18.71 -9.82 -5.34
CA LYS A 469 20.01 -9.42 -4.76
C LYS A 469 20.64 -8.25 -5.51
N GLU A 470 20.61 -8.27 -6.86
CA GLU A 470 21.08 -7.16 -7.70
C GLU A 470 20.30 -5.88 -7.42
N HIS A 471 18.97 -5.98 -7.26
CA HIS A 471 18.13 -4.84 -6.88
C HIS A 471 18.48 -4.30 -5.50
N MET A 472 18.74 -5.16 -4.51
CA MET A 472 19.17 -4.75 -3.17
C MET A 472 20.54 -4.04 -3.21
N ILE A 473 21.52 -4.57 -3.94
CA ILE A 473 22.82 -3.96 -4.11
C ILE A 473 22.68 -2.57 -4.76
N SER A 474 21.89 -2.49 -5.82
CA SER A 474 21.61 -1.21 -6.50
C SER A 474 20.92 -0.20 -5.59
N ALA A 475 20.02 -0.66 -4.70
CA ALA A 475 19.38 0.19 -3.71
C ALA A 475 20.40 0.74 -2.71
N TYR A 476 21.33 -0.08 -2.19
CA TYR A 476 22.42 0.42 -1.34
C TYR A 476 23.31 1.42 -2.07
N HIS A 477 23.67 1.17 -3.32
CA HIS A 477 24.46 2.12 -4.11
C HIS A 477 23.75 3.47 -4.24
N PHE A 478 22.45 3.46 -4.55
CA PHE A 478 21.66 4.68 -4.66
C PHE A 478 21.59 5.42 -3.32
N GLU A 479 21.17 4.75 -2.27
CA GLU A 479 20.96 5.34 -0.95
C GLU A 479 22.27 5.92 -0.38
N LEU A 480 23.34 5.14 -0.39
CA LEU A 480 24.61 5.53 0.21
C LEU A 480 25.38 6.57 -0.62
N SER A 481 25.15 6.65 -1.93
CA SER A 481 25.77 7.71 -2.75
C SER A 481 25.19 9.11 -2.46
N HIS A 482 24.09 9.19 -1.71
CA HIS A 482 23.53 10.46 -1.22
C HIS A 482 24.01 10.82 0.19
N CYS A 483 24.81 9.96 0.83
CA CYS A 483 25.45 10.26 2.11
C CYS A 483 26.75 11.07 1.84
N ALA A 484 26.92 12.14 2.59
CA ALA A 484 28.12 12.98 2.51
C ALA A 484 29.27 12.47 3.42
N GLU A 485 28.93 11.77 4.47
CA GLU A 485 29.85 11.37 5.54
C GLU A 485 30.40 9.95 5.31
N ASN A 486 31.65 9.82 4.97
CA ASN A 486 32.32 8.54 4.76
C ASN A 486 32.22 7.58 5.97
N VAL A 487 32.17 8.11 7.19
CA VAL A 487 32.02 7.30 8.39
C VAL A 487 30.68 6.57 8.42
N VAL A 488 29.61 7.19 7.92
CA VAL A 488 28.28 6.58 7.83
C VAL A 488 28.31 5.42 6.85
N ILE A 489 28.86 5.66 5.64
CA ILE A 489 28.97 4.62 4.61
C ILE A 489 29.82 3.45 5.11
N GLN A 490 30.97 3.75 5.74
CA GLN A 490 31.84 2.71 6.33
C GLN A 490 31.12 1.86 7.38
N ASN A 491 30.33 2.50 8.26
CA ASN A 491 29.57 1.78 9.28
C ASN A 491 28.51 0.86 8.65
N VAL A 492 27.87 1.29 7.56
CA VAL A 492 26.95 0.44 6.81
C VAL A 492 27.67 -0.76 6.19
N ILE A 493 28.82 -0.56 5.53
CA ILE A 493 29.62 -1.65 4.96
C ILE A 493 30.03 -2.66 6.06
N ASN A 494 30.50 -2.17 7.21
CA ASN A 494 30.81 -3.02 8.35
C ASN A 494 29.61 -3.85 8.81
N ARG A 495 28.41 -3.23 8.84
CA ARG A 495 27.15 -3.88 9.20
C ARG A 495 26.76 -4.94 8.20
N LEU A 496 26.87 -4.66 6.89
CA LEU A 496 26.57 -5.62 5.83
C LEU A 496 27.48 -6.84 5.91
N ASN A 497 28.73 -6.66 6.33
CA ASN A 497 29.68 -7.77 6.52
C ASN A 497 29.29 -8.71 7.68
N GLU A 498 28.57 -8.21 8.70
CA GLU A 498 27.98 -9.06 9.73
C GLU A 498 26.81 -9.91 9.21
N LEU A 499 26.11 -9.41 8.19
CA LEU A 499 25.01 -10.12 7.54
C LEU A 499 25.50 -11.12 6.49
N HIS A 500 26.30 -10.66 5.54
CA HIS A 500 26.90 -11.48 4.49
C HIS A 500 28.04 -10.74 3.79
N HIS A 501 29.21 -11.38 3.72
CA HIS A 501 30.39 -10.76 3.13
C HIS A 501 30.21 -10.39 1.66
N ASP A 502 29.59 -11.27 0.84
CA ASP A 502 29.41 -10.98 -0.59
C ASP A 502 28.52 -9.74 -0.81
N LEU A 503 27.51 -9.52 0.05
CA LEU A 503 26.70 -8.30 0.01
C LEU A 503 27.57 -7.07 0.34
N ALA A 504 28.37 -7.15 1.39
CA ALA A 504 29.26 -6.06 1.78
C ALA A 504 30.28 -5.76 0.68
N ALA A 505 30.88 -6.76 0.06
CA ALA A 505 31.83 -6.62 -1.04
C ALA A 505 31.18 -5.99 -2.28
N ALA A 506 29.98 -6.43 -2.64
CA ALA A 506 29.25 -5.89 -3.78
C ALA A 506 28.88 -4.42 -3.57
N VAL A 507 28.43 -4.04 -2.36
CA VAL A 507 28.12 -2.64 -2.03
C VAL A 507 29.41 -1.80 -1.97
N HIS A 508 30.48 -2.31 -1.36
CA HIS A 508 31.78 -1.65 -1.29
C HIS A 508 32.34 -1.32 -2.67
N ALA A 509 32.02 -2.10 -3.71
CA ALA A 509 32.54 -1.87 -5.08
C ALA A 509 32.25 -0.45 -5.61
N SER A 510 31.19 0.20 -5.16
CA SER A 510 30.91 1.62 -5.48
C SER A 510 31.63 2.61 -4.56
N PHE A 511 32.27 2.17 -3.49
CA PHE A 511 32.98 2.99 -2.51
C PHE A 511 34.41 2.48 -2.26
N PRO A 512 35.26 2.34 -3.32
CA PRO A 512 36.57 1.66 -3.22
C PRO A 512 37.60 2.41 -2.39
N HIS A 513 37.32 3.63 -1.98
CA HIS A 513 38.15 4.42 -1.06
C HIS A 513 37.94 4.09 0.43
N LEU A 514 36.95 3.27 0.75
CA LEU A 514 36.65 2.79 2.10
C LEU A 514 37.23 1.39 2.33
N ASN A 515 37.15 0.91 3.57
CA ASN A 515 37.68 -0.40 3.93
C ASN A 515 36.62 -1.49 3.76
N LEU A 516 36.96 -2.58 3.08
CA LEU A 516 36.16 -3.82 3.11
C LEU A 516 36.66 -4.69 4.27
N PRO A 517 35.83 -5.00 5.28
CA PRO A 517 36.24 -5.89 6.37
C PRO A 517 36.50 -7.32 5.90
N GLU A 518 37.29 -8.07 6.68
CA GLU A 518 37.50 -9.49 6.45
C GLU A 518 36.18 -10.26 6.53
N ALA A 519 36.07 -11.33 5.73
CA ALA A 519 34.88 -12.17 5.70
C ALA A 519 34.63 -12.84 7.03
N LYS A 520 33.37 -12.81 7.48
CA LYS A 520 32.90 -13.53 8.66
C LYS A 520 32.03 -14.73 8.23
N PRO A 521 32.13 -15.85 8.95
CA PRO A 521 31.25 -16.98 8.67
C PRO A 521 29.79 -16.62 8.99
N THR A 522 28.91 -16.96 8.08
CA THR A 522 27.45 -16.84 8.25
C THR A 522 26.79 -18.16 7.88
N HIS A 523 25.53 -18.35 8.28
CA HIS A 523 24.80 -19.56 7.89
C HIS A 523 24.28 -19.49 6.44
N ASN A 524 23.95 -20.66 5.87
CA ASN A 524 23.43 -20.79 4.51
C ASN A 524 21.93 -21.16 4.47
N MET A 525 21.20 -20.95 5.59
CA MET A 525 19.77 -21.24 5.64
C MET A 525 19.00 -20.34 4.66
N LYS A 526 17.96 -20.89 4.06
CA LYS A 526 17.05 -20.23 3.12
C LYS A 526 15.61 -20.53 3.51
N SER A 527 14.71 -19.59 3.23
CA SER A 527 13.27 -19.80 3.28
C SER A 527 12.71 -19.80 1.86
N GLU A 528 11.83 -20.75 1.58
CA GLU A 528 11.14 -20.87 0.28
C GLU A 528 9.96 -19.87 0.15
N TYR A 529 9.68 -19.06 1.19
CA TYR A 529 8.53 -18.16 1.23
C TYR A 529 8.90 -16.68 1.13
N LEU A 530 10.19 -16.31 1.24
CA LEU A 530 10.59 -14.90 1.34
C LEU A 530 10.77 -14.20 0.00
N SER A 531 11.27 -14.87 -1.04
CA SER A 531 11.40 -14.28 -2.38
C SER A 531 10.03 -13.93 -2.97
N GLN A 532 9.91 -12.76 -3.56
CA GLN A 532 8.71 -12.38 -4.30
C GLN A 532 8.75 -12.77 -5.78
N ILE A 533 9.89 -13.29 -6.27
CA ILE A 533 10.05 -13.80 -7.65
C ILE A 533 9.94 -15.32 -7.68
N THR A 534 10.60 -16.00 -6.76
CA THR A 534 10.70 -17.48 -6.76
C THR A 534 10.01 -18.16 -5.58
N GLY A 535 9.38 -17.38 -4.69
CA GLY A 535 8.77 -17.90 -3.45
C GLY A 535 7.51 -18.74 -3.70
N LYS A 536 7.26 -19.71 -2.83
CA LYS A 536 6.12 -20.65 -2.92
C LYS A 536 4.73 -19.98 -2.87
N ASN A 537 4.61 -18.82 -2.23
CA ASN A 537 3.34 -18.12 -2.06
C ASN A 537 3.05 -17.11 -3.18
N GLN A 538 3.87 -17.09 -4.24
CA GLN A 538 3.68 -16.15 -5.32
C GLN A 538 2.48 -16.51 -6.20
N VAL A 539 1.74 -15.47 -6.60
CA VAL A 539 0.63 -15.57 -7.55
C VAL A 539 0.98 -14.76 -8.78
N PHE A 540 0.94 -15.41 -9.92
CA PHE A 540 1.16 -14.81 -11.23
C PHE A 540 -0.17 -14.79 -11.99
N THR A 541 -0.72 -13.60 -12.20
CA THR A 541 -2.02 -13.41 -12.87
C THR A 541 -2.03 -12.13 -13.70
N ALA A 542 -2.69 -12.19 -14.84
CA ALA A 542 -3.00 -11.01 -15.65
C ALA A 542 -4.17 -10.21 -15.08
N SER A 543 -5.01 -10.81 -14.24
CA SER A 543 -6.15 -10.14 -13.61
C SER A 543 -5.69 -8.91 -12.81
N GLY A 544 -6.44 -7.81 -12.92
CA GLY A 544 -6.13 -6.56 -12.25
C GLY A 544 -4.92 -5.79 -12.80
N ARG A 545 -4.26 -6.27 -13.86
CA ARG A 545 -3.16 -5.56 -14.53
C ARG A 545 -3.68 -4.49 -15.48
N ARG A 546 -2.91 -3.41 -15.62
CA ARG A 546 -3.21 -2.31 -16.54
C ARG A 546 -2.48 -2.53 -17.86
N ILE A 547 -3.22 -2.53 -18.98
CA ILE A 547 -2.68 -2.67 -20.34
C ILE A 547 -2.95 -1.37 -21.09
N GLY A 548 -1.89 -0.75 -21.64
CA GLY A 548 -2.00 0.41 -22.50
C GLY A 548 -1.95 0.03 -23.98
N ILE A 549 -3.01 0.32 -24.76
CA ILE A 549 -3.02 0.11 -26.21
C ILE A 549 -2.80 1.46 -26.90
N TYR A 550 -1.66 1.59 -27.59
CA TYR A 550 -1.27 2.79 -28.31
C TYR A 550 -1.84 2.79 -29.73
N LEU A 551 -2.66 3.81 -30.03
CA LEU A 551 -3.35 3.98 -31.29
C LEU A 551 -2.86 5.23 -32.03
N VAL A 552 -2.60 5.09 -33.32
CA VAL A 552 -2.34 6.21 -34.23
C VAL A 552 -3.46 6.26 -35.27
N PRO A 553 -3.99 7.44 -35.69
CA PRO A 553 -5.09 7.52 -36.65
C PRO A 553 -4.80 6.73 -37.95
N GLY A 554 -5.77 5.90 -38.35
CA GLY A 554 -5.64 4.97 -39.47
C GLY A 554 -5.13 3.58 -39.09
N TYR A 555 -5.10 3.23 -37.81
CA TYR A 555 -4.78 1.86 -37.34
C TYR A 555 -5.81 0.84 -37.86
N THR A 556 -5.48 -0.44 -37.79
CA THR A 556 -6.38 -1.52 -38.21
C THR A 556 -7.27 -1.96 -37.03
N TYR A 557 -8.55 -1.59 -37.09
CA TYR A 557 -9.57 -1.85 -36.06
C TYR A 557 -9.72 -3.33 -35.73
N SER A 558 -9.82 -4.18 -36.78
CA SER A 558 -10.01 -5.63 -36.62
C SER A 558 -8.87 -6.35 -35.88
N GLN A 559 -7.67 -5.77 -35.82
CA GLN A 559 -6.56 -6.31 -35.05
C GLN A 559 -6.71 -6.06 -33.55
N VAL A 560 -7.35 -4.98 -33.13
CA VAL A 560 -7.45 -4.52 -31.76
C VAL A 560 -8.66 -5.10 -31.03
N VAL A 561 -9.81 -5.21 -31.71
CA VAL A 561 -11.08 -5.66 -31.12
C VAL A 561 -10.99 -7.01 -30.40
N PRO A 562 -10.47 -8.09 -31.03
CA PRO A 562 -10.41 -9.39 -30.38
C PRO A 562 -9.43 -9.41 -29.20
N LEU A 563 -8.38 -8.60 -29.23
CA LEU A 563 -7.42 -8.48 -28.14
C LEU A 563 -8.03 -7.73 -26.96
N PHE A 564 -8.73 -6.62 -27.21
CA PHE A 564 -9.44 -5.88 -26.19
C PHE A 564 -10.40 -6.80 -25.43
N ALA A 565 -11.24 -7.54 -26.15
CA ALA A 565 -12.18 -8.50 -25.55
C ALA A 565 -11.47 -9.61 -24.75
N ALA A 566 -10.35 -10.13 -25.25
CA ALA A 566 -9.58 -11.15 -24.54
C ALA A 566 -8.92 -10.61 -23.24
N PHE A 567 -8.42 -9.38 -23.27
CA PHE A 567 -7.81 -8.76 -22.09
C PHE A 567 -8.85 -8.43 -21.03
N GLU A 568 -10.02 -7.91 -21.41
CA GLU A 568 -11.14 -7.71 -20.48
C GLU A 568 -11.63 -9.02 -19.87
N ALA A 569 -11.76 -10.07 -20.70
CA ALA A 569 -12.14 -11.40 -20.20
C ALA A 569 -11.14 -12.00 -19.22
N ALA A 570 -9.86 -11.64 -19.35
CA ALA A 570 -8.80 -12.00 -18.39
C ALA A 570 -8.80 -11.13 -17.12
N GLY A 571 -9.70 -10.15 -17.01
CA GLY A 571 -9.80 -9.23 -15.88
C GLY A 571 -8.77 -8.11 -15.90
N CYS A 572 -8.16 -7.80 -17.04
CA CYS A 572 -7.26 -6.67 -17.19
C CYS A 572 -8.01 -5.34 -17.27
N MET A 573 -7.36 -4.27 -16.84
CA MET A 573 -7.85 -2.89 -17.01
C MET A 573 -7.19 -2.29 -18.25
N VAL A 574 -7.92 -2.29 -19.37
CA VAL A 574 -7.40 -1.80 -20.66
C VAL A 574 -7.65 -0.31 -20.82
N LYS A 575 -6.64 0.41 -21.31
CA LYS A 575 -6.69 1.84 -21.61
C LYS A 575 -6.18 2.12 -23.02
N PHE A 576 -6.84 3.03 -23.72
CA PHE A 576 -6.40 3.47 -25.05
C PHE A 576 -5.65 4.79 -24.96
N ILE A 577 -4.52 4.86 -25.66
CA ILE A 577 -3.64 6.02 -25.71
C ILE A 577 -3.51 6.48 -27.16
N GLY A 578 -3.74 7.76 -27.43
CA GLY A 578 -3.67 8.33 -28.76
C GLY A 578 -2.92 9.65 -28.82
N PRO A 579 -2.78 10.26 -30.01
CA PRO A 579 -2.21 11.61 -30.14
C PRO A 579 -3.13 12.68 -29.52
N THR A 580 -4.44 12.40 -29.43
CA THR A 580 -5.47 13.28 -28.85
C THR A 580 -6.40 12.50 -27.95
N LEU A 581 -7.10 13.17 -27.04
CA LEU A 581 -8.23 12.57 -26.30
C LEU A 581 -9.43 12.37 -27.22
N GLY A 582 -10.29 11.40 -26.88
CA GLY A 582 -11.50 11.10 -27.59
C GLY A 582 -11.32 10.06 -28.71
N PRO A 583 -12.23 10.01 -29.69
CA PRO A 583 -12.23 8.96 -30.70
C PRO A 583 -11.02 9.03 -31.64
N ILE A 584 -10.23 7.95 -31.67
CA ILE A 584 -9.15 7.75 -32.64
C ILE A 584 -9.67 6.89 -33.78
N LYS A 585 -9.80 7.47 -34.98
CA LYS A 585 -10.35 6.79 -36.15
C LYS A 585 -9.38 5.77 -36.74
N ALA A 586 -9.85 4.57 -36.92
CA ALA A 586 -9.19 3.51 -37.68
C ALA A 586 -9.31 3.71 -39.19
N ALA A 587 -8.62 2.88 -39.98
CA ALA A 587 -8.66 2.94 -41.45
C ALA A 587 -10.04 2.67 -42.02
N ASN A 588 -10.88 1.88 -41.36
CA ASN A 588 -12.26 1.57 -41.77
C ASN A 588 -13.32 2.58 -41.28
N GLY A 589 -12.90 3.64 -40.56
CA GLY A 589 -13.78 4.66 -40.00
C GLY A 589 -14.32 4.38 -38.59
N GLU A 590 -14.21 3.16 -38.11
CA GLU A 590 -14.50 2.81 -36.70
C GLU A 590 -13.51 3.50 -35.74
N SER A 591 -13.79 3.49 -34.43
CA SER A 591 -12.90 4.14 -33.49
C SER A 591 -12.92 3.50 -32.11
N PHE A 592 -11.80 3.56 -31.41
CA PHE A 592 -11.72 3.48 -29.96
C PHE A 592 -11.51 4.87 -29.36
N THR A 593 -12.00 5.10 -28.15
CA THR A 593 -11.86 6.37 -27.44
C THR A 593 -10.58 6.36 -26.62
N ALA A 594 -9.62 7.22 -26.96
CA ALA A 594 -8.40 7.41 -26.17
C ALA A 594 -8.73 8.17 -24.88
N GLU A 595 -8.33 7.60 -23.77
CA GLU A 595 -8.46 8.18 -22.43
C GLU A 595 -7.20 8.97 -22.02
N PHE A 596 -6.11 8.74 -22.73
CA PHE A 596 -4.82 9.42 -22.52
C PHE A 596 -4.23 9.89 -23.84
N THR A 597 -3.44 10.97 -23.77
CA THR A 597 -2.60 11.41 -24.89
C THR A 597 -1.19 10.89 -24.73
N PHE A 598 -0.39 10.86 -25.82
CA PHE A 598 1.04 10.53 -25.77
C PHE A 598 1.83 11.50 -24.88
N GLU A 599 1.38 12.74 -24.72
CA GLU A 599 2.00 13.71 -23.80
C GLU A 599 1.58 13.51 -22.34
N GLY A 600 0.32 13.17 -22.09
CA GLY A 600 -0.27 13.03 -20.76
C GLY A 600 -0.05 11.65 -20.12
N CYS A 601 0.56 10.70 -20.84
CA CYS A 601 0.72 9.34 -20.38
C CYS A 601 2.13 8.79 -20.69
N ARG A 602 2.60 7.89 -19.83
CA ARG A 602 3.89 7.20 -19.99
C ARG A 602 3.66 5.69 -19.87
N SER A 603 4.60 4.89 -20.37
CA SER A 603 4.56 3.43 -20.22
C SER A 603 4.60 2.99 -18.75
N THR A 604 5.12 3.84 -17.87
CA THR A 604 5.15 3.63 -16.41
C THR A 604 3.76 3.46 -15.79
N PHE A 605 2.69 3.99 -16.43
CA PHE A 605 1.30 3.86 -15.92
C PHE A 605 0.69 2.47 -16.16
N PHE A 606 1.35 1.64 -16.96
CA PHE A 606 0.86 0.31 -17.37
C PHE A 606 1.80 -0.82 -16.93
N ASP A 607 1.25 -2.00 -16.74
CA ASP A 607 2.00 -3.23 -16.55
C ASP A 607 2.54 -3.78 -17.86
N ALA A 608 1.85 -3.51 -18.96
CA ALA A 608 2.23 -3.90 -20.32
C ALA A 608 1.65 -2.93 -21.34
N ILE A 609 2.24 -2.90 -22.53
CA ILE A 609 1.77 -2.06 -23.64
C ILE A 609 1.58 -2.85 -24.92
N VAL A 610 0.66 -2.38 -25.77
CA VAL A 610 0.44 -2.92 -27.12
C VAL A 610 0.51 -1.77 -28.13
N ILE A 611 1.24 -1.99 -29.22
CA ILE A 611 1.34 -1.05 -30.36
C ILE A 611 0.52 -1.58 -31.50
N ALA A 612 -0.53 -0.85 -31.88
CA ALA A 612 -1.39 -1.21 -33.00
C ALA A 612 -0.72 -0.93 -34.35
N GLY A 613 -0.86 -1.84 -35.29
CA GLY A 613 -0.43 -1.66 -36.69
C GLY A 613 -1.49 -1.02 -37.59
N GLY A 614 -1.08 -0.65 -38.79
CA GLY A 614 -1.97 -0.15 -39.83
C GLY A 614 -2.26 -1.17 -40.94
N PRO A 615 -3.05 -0.78 -41.96
CA PRO A 615 -3.48 -1.66 -43.04
C PRO A 615 -2.33 -2.02 -44.01
N ASP A 616 -1.36 -1.13 -44.17
CA ASP A 616 -0.23 -1.29 -45.09
C ASP A 616 0.96 -0.43 -44.65
N ASP A 617 2.08 -0.52 -45.38
CA ASP A 617 3.36 0.15 -45.03
C ASP A 617 3.29 1.69 -45.08
N SER A 618 2.28 2.28 -45.71
CA SER A 618 2.06 3.73 -45.66
C SER A 618 1.69 4.24 -44.27
N PHE A 619 1.35 3.35 -43.36
CA PHE A 619 1.09 3.64 -41.96
C PHE A 619 2.38 3.82 -41.13
N ILE A 620 3.48 3.14 -41.50
CA ILE A 620 4.74 3.14 -40.72
C ILE A 620 5.27 4.57 -40.46
N PRO A 621 5.27 5.52 -41.43
CA PRO A 621 5.69 6.89 -41.15
C PRO A 621 4.91 7.58 -40.05
N LYS A 622 3.64 7.23 -39.84
CA LYS A 622 2.78 7.80 -38.80
C LYS A 622 3.18 7.35 -37.38
N LEU A 623 3.90 6.22 -37.26
CA LEU A 623 4.44 5.72 -35.99
C LEU A 623 5.71 6.48 -35.53
N LYS A 624 6.34 7.27 -36.41
CA LYS A 624 7.58 8.02 -36.10
C LYS A 624 7.33 9.22 -35.18
N ILE A 625 6.77 8.92 -33.99
CA ILE A 625 6.45 9.88 -32.94
C ILE A 625 7.41 9.66 -31.78
N GLY A 626 8.20 10.69 -31.41
CA GLY A 626 9.21 10.57 -30.36
C GLY A 626 8.69 10.04 -29.04
N ARG A 627 7.46 10.43 -28.65
CA ARG A 627 6.80 9.92 -27.43
C ARG A 627 6.44 8.45 -27.52
N LEU A 628 6.05 7.96 -28.69
CA LEU A 628 5.75 6.54 -28.90
C LEU A 628 7.02 5.69 -28.88
N ILE A 629 8.11 6.18 -29.51
CA ILE A 629 9.44 5.55 -29.45
C ILE A 629 9.90 5.44 -27.98
N HIS A 630 9.78 6.54 -27.25
CA HIS A 630 10.14 6.58 -25.82
C HIS A 630 9.33 5.59 -25.02
N ALA A 631 7.98 5.52 -25.21
CA ALA A 631 7.11 4.61 -24.49
C ALA A 631 7.51 3.14 -24.69
N VAL A 632 7.87 2.72 -25.91
CA VAL A 632 8.32 1.36 -26.21
C VAL A 632 9.67 1.07 -25.53
N ARG A 633 10.64 1.98 -25.65
CA ARG A 633 11.96 1.81 -25.03
C ARG A 633 11.89 1.77 -23.51
N GLU A 634 11.11 2.66 -22.91
CA GLU A 634 10.87 2.72 -21.47
C GLU A 634 10.20 1.44 -20.96
N ALA A 635 9.16 0.94 -21.65
CA ALA A 635 8.53 -0.32 -21.32
C ALA A 635 9.49 -1.51 -21.41
N TYR A 636 10.36 -1.51 -22.41
CA TYR A 636 11.39 -2.54 -22.56
C TYR A 636 12.42 -2.45 -21.44
N MET A 637 12.95 -1.26 -21.14
CA MET A 637 13.90 -1.01 -20.06
C MET A 637 13.32 -1.39 -18.69
N HIS A 638 12.02 -1.18 -18.49
CA HIS A 638 11.31 -1.57 -17.26
C HIS A 638 10.84 -3.04 -17.28
N LEU A 639 11.37 -3.86 -18.19
CA LEU A 639 11.15 -5.31 -18.25
C LEU A 639 9.69 -5.73 -18.46
N LYS A 640 8.84 -4.85 -19.01
CA LYS A 640 7.41 -5.09 -19.22
C LYS A 640 7.15 -5.96 -20.45
N ALA A 641 6.03 -6.67 -20.46
CA ALA A 641 5.53 -7.31 -21.66
C ALA A 641 5.12 -6.25 -22.69
N ILE A 642 5.51 -6.45 -23.95
CA ILE A 642 5.20 -5.57 -25.07
C ILE A 642 4.55 -6.38 -26.17
N GLY A 643 3.39 -5.93 -26.67
CA GLY A 643 2.71 -6.51 -27.83
C GLY A 643 2.84 -5.61 -29.05
N VAL A 644 3.10 -6.18 -30.21
CA VAL A 644 3.25 -5.42 -31.46
C VAL A 644 2.48 -6.11 -32.59
N LEU A 645 1.61 -5.32 -33.26
CA LEU A 645 0.66 -5.85 -34.25
C LEU A 645 1.03 -5.42 -35.68
N GLY A 646 0.90 -6.34 -36.61
CA GLY A 646 1.01 -6.11 -38.04
C GLY A 646 2.32 -5.41 -38.44
N ASN A 647 2.25 -4.46 -39.33
CA ASN A 647 3.39 -3.72 -39.86
C ASN A 647 4.10 -2.80 -38.84
N ALA A 648 3.54 -2.56 -37.66
CA ALA A 648 4.26 -1.90 -36.57
C ALA A 648 5.46 -2.72 -36.10
N THR A 649 5.49 -4.04 -36.33
CA THR A 649 6.59 -4.93 -35.96
C THR A 649 7.91 -4.48 -36.56
N GLN A 650 7.94 -4.21 -37.87
CA GLN A 650 9.15 -3.74 -38.57
C GLN A 650 9.68 -2.44 -37.92
N TRP A 651 8.78 -1.50 -37.68
CA TRP A 651 9.15 -0.21 -37.09
C TRP A 651 9.67 -0.34 -35.65
N VAL A 652 9.00 -1.17 -34.82
CA VAL A 652 9.43 -1.37 -33.42
C VAL A 652 10.83 -1.96 -33.37
N VAL A 653 11.11 -3.00 -34.15
CA VAL A 653 12.40 -3.67 -34.20
C VAL A 653 13.50 -2.74 -34.75
N ASP A 654 13.21 -1.99 -35.82
CA ASP A 654 14.23 -1.15 -36.45
C ASP A 654 14.51 0.18 -35.73
N THR A 655 13.52 0.68 -34.95
CA THR A 655 13.58 2.05 -34.42
C THR A 655 13.62 2.08 -32.89
N CYS A 656 12.93 1.16 -32.23
CA CYS A 656 12.68 1.26 -30.79
C CYS A 656 13.56 0.33 -29.96
N LEU A 657 13.84 -0.88 -30.45
CA LEU A 657 14.49 -1.94 -29.69
C LEU A 657 15.99 -2.07 -30.05
N PRO A 658 16.83 -2.66 -29.18
CA PRO A 658 18.23 -2.94 -29.52
C PRO A 658 18.31 -3.97 -30.65
N GLY A 659 19.38 -3.94 -31.44
CA GLY A 659 19.55 -4.62 -32.73
C GLY A 659 19.54 -6.17 -32.74
N ASP A 660 19.32 -6.83 -31.61
CA ASP A 660 19.53 -8.27 -31.44
C ASP A 660 18.26 -9.13 -31.66
N PHE A 661 17.19 -8.55 -32.22
CA PHE A 661 15.98 -9.31 -32.55
C PHE A 661 16.16 -10.13 -33.83
N SER A 662 15.71 -11.38 -33.82
CA SER A 662 15.84 -12.29 -34.95
C SER A 662 15.06 -11.79 -36.18
N SER A 663 15.52 -12.19 -37.37
CA SER A 663 14.80 -11.91 -38.62
C SER A 663 13.37 -12.51 -38.59
N ASN A 664 13.14 -13.56 -37.79
CA ASN A 664 11.86 -14.22 -37.65
C ASN A 664 10.78 -13.30 -37.07
N ALA A 665 11.14 -12.43 -36.11
CA ALA A 665 10.23 -11.42 -35.56
C ALA A 665 9.63 -10.51 -36.65
N LYS A 666 10.29 -10.32 -37.80
CA LYS A 666 9.86 -9.46 -38.91
C LYS A 666 9.14 -10.18 -40.04
N THR A 667 9.43 -11.45 -40.25
CA THR A 667 9.10 -12.17 -41.50
C THR A 667 8.15 -13.34 -41.33
N GLU A 668 7.96 -13.85 -40.12
CA GLU A 668 7.06 -14.96 -39.88
C GLU A 668 5.58 -14.56 -40.01
N SER A 669 4.79 -15.46 -40.58
CA SER A 669 3.32 -15.31 -40.65
C SER A 669 2.61 -15.71 -39.34
N SER A 670 3.37 -16.19 -38.35
CA SER A 670 2.88 -16.66 -37.05
C SER A 670 3.26 -15.68 -35.91
N VAL A 671 2.66 -15.86 -34.74
CA VAL A 671 3.02 -15.10 -33.53
C VAL A 671 4.39 -15.56 -33.04
N VAL A 672 5.28 -14.60 -32.78
CA VAL A 672 6.63 -14.82 -32.26
C VAL A 672 6.78 -14.10 -30.94
N MET A 673 7.31 -14.79 -29.91
CA MET A 673 7.69 -14.15 -28.65
C MET A 673 9.22 -14.20 -28.48
N GLU A 674 9.83 -13.04 -28.34
CA GLU A 674 11.27 -12.88 -28.15
C GLU A 674 11.55 -11.80 -27.12
N ASN A 675 12.35 -12.11 -26.11
CA ASN A 675 12.70 -11.20 -25.00
C ASN A 675 11.49 -10.52 -24.35
N GLY A 676 10.35 -11.25 -24.22
CA GLY A 676 9.11 -10.71 -23.66
C GLY A 676 8.38 -9.70 -24.56
N VAL A 677 8.75 -9.60 -25.82
CA VAL A 677 8.01 -8.88 -26.85
C VAL A 677 7.27 -9.89 -27.70
N VAL A 678 5.96 -9.72 -27.83
CA VAL A 678 5.10 -10.60 -28.61
C VAL A 678 4.77 -9.88 -29.93
N PHE A 679 5.21 -10.45 -31.02
CA PHE A 679 5.01 -9.94 -32.38
C PHE A 679 3.95 -10.75 -33.13
N ALA A 680 3.06 -10.06 -33.85
CA ALA A 680 2.17 -10.65 -34.82
C ALA A 680 2.33 -9.90 -36.18
N PRO A 681 3.43 -10.16 -36.92
CA PRO A 681 3.81 -9.39 -38.11
C PRO A 681 2.87 -9.60 -39.33
N GLY A 682 2.21 -10.75 -39.43
CA GLY A 682 1.23 -11.05 -40.49
C GLY A 682 -0.12 -10.41 -40.25
N ASP A 683 -1.22 -11.12 -40.62
CA ASP A 683 -2.56 -10.69 -40.24
C ASP A 683 -2.88 -11.08 -38.79
N PRO A 684 -2.81 -10.15 -37.83
CA PRO A 684 -3.03 -10.46 -36.43
C PRO A 684 -4.45 -10.96 -36.13
N THR A 685 -5.42 -10.74 -37.01
CA THR A 685 -6.79 -11.25 -36.85
C THR A 685 -6.85 -12.75 -36.91
N LEU A 686 -6.02 -13.38 -37.74
CA LEU A 686 -5.90 -14.84 -37.86
C LEU A 686 -5.22 -15.47 -36.65
N HIS A 687 -4.41 -14.73 -35.94
CA HIS A 687 -3.59 -15.21 -34.81
C HIS A 687 -3.93 -14.54 -33.47
N SER A 688 -5.07 -13.85 -33.37
CA SER A 688 -5.45 -13.07 -32.19
C SER A 688 -5.49 -13.89 -30.88
N VAL A 689 -5.94 -15.15 -30.97
CA VAL A 689 -6.02 -16.06 -29.81
C VAL A 689 -4.61 -16.44 -29.33
N GLN A 690 -3.70 -16.77 -30.24
CA GLN A 690 -2.32 -17.12 -29.90
C GLN A 690 -1.57 -15.90 -29.33
N PHE A 691 -1.72 -14.74 -29.96
CA PHE A 691 -1.13 -13.49 -29.50
C PHE A 691 -1.63 -13.14 -28.09
N ALA A 692 -2.96 -13.13 -27.89
CA ALA A 692 -3.54 -12.81 -26.59
C ALA A 692 -3.02 -13.76 -25.51
N LYS A 693 -2.94 -15.06 -25.78
CA LYS A 693 -2.41 -16.05 -24.84
C LYS A 693 -0.98 -15.74 -24.44
N GLN A 694 -0.06 -15.60 -25.39
CA GLN A 694 1.36 -15.36 -25.10
C GLN A 694 1.58 -14.01 -24.44
N PHE A 695 0.84 -12.97 -24.86
CA PHE A 695 0.93 -11.66 -24.26
C PHE A 695 0.43 -11.66 -22.81
N LEU A 696 -0.71 -12.29 -22.53
CA LEU A 696 -1.27 -12.41 -21.18
C LEU A 696 -0.39 -13.25 -20.26
N GLU A 697 0.30 -14.27 -20.77
CA GLU A 697 1.34 -14.99 -20.02
C GLU A 697 2.49 -14.06 -19.60
N GLY A 698 2.97 -13.21 -20.51
CA GLY A 698 3.97 -12.18 -20.20
C GLY A 698 3.47 -11.16 -19.18
N VAL A 699 2.22 -10.73 -19.29
CA VAL A 699 1.57 -9.81 -18.32
C VAL A 699 1.45 -10.46 -16.94
N ALA A 700 1.05 -11.75 -16.89
CA ALA A 700 0.92 -12.50 -15.65
C ALA A 700 2.26 -12.66 -14.92
N ASN A 701 3.35 -12.87 -15.64
CA ASN A 701 4.70 -13.00 -15.08
C ASN A 701 5.27 -11.68 -14.54
N HIS A 702 4.54 -10.59 -14.66
CA HIS A 702 4.87 -9.25 -14.19
C HIS A 702 6.04 -8.61 -14.93
N ARG A 703 7.21 -9.25 -14.96
CA ARG A 703 8.45 -8.74 -15.60
C ARG A 703 9.21 -9.86 -16.30
N VAL A 704 9.99 -9.48 -17.30
CA VAL A 704 10.90 -10.34 -18.05
C VAL A 704 12.30 -10.18 -17.45
N TRP A 705 12.53 -10.86 -16.31
CA TRP A 705 13.73 -10.64 -15.50
C TRP A 705 15.06 -10.97 -16.21
N ASP A 706 15.04 -11.89 -17.15
CA ASP A 706 16.25 -12.30 -17.91
C ASP A 706 16.60 -11.33 -19.06
N ARG A 707 15.77 -10.29 -19.29
CA ARG A 707 15.98 -9.34 -20.38
C ARG A 707 17.20 -8.47 -20.14
N GLN A 708 18.09 -8.42 -21.15
CA GLN A 708 19.26 -7.55 -21.12
C GLN A 708 18.86 -6.11 -21.48
N VAL A 709 19.08 -5.17 -20.58
CA VAL A 709 18.61 -3.78 -20.74
C VAL A 709 19.76 -2.75 -20.70
N ALA A 710 20.99 -3.18 -20.45
CA ALA A 710 22.15 -2.28 -20.29
C ALA A 710 22.45 -1.37 -21.51
N HIS A 711 21.92 -1.70 -22.69
CA HIS A 711 22.15 -0.98 -23.93
C HIS A 711 20.95 -0.13 -24.40
N ILE A 712 19.89 -0.08 -23.59
CA ILE A 712 18.71 0.75 -23.90
C ILE A 712 18.78 2.08 -23.17
N ALA A 713 18.62 3.16 -23.92
CA ALA A 713 18.40 4.50 -23.40
C ALA A 713 16.91 4.87 -23.49
N ALA A 714 16.28 5.20 -22.36
CA ALA A 714 14.87 5.62 -22.29
C ALA A 714 14.64 6.69 -21.19
#